data_57acdc777ca809d2a7e2f001336993af
#
_entry.id   57acdc777ca809d2a7e2f001336993af
#
_cell.length_a   1.000
_cell.length_b   1.000
_cell.length_c   1.000
_cell.angle_alpha   90.00
_cell.angle_beta   90.00
_cell.angle_gamma   90.00
#
_symmetry.space_group_name_H-M   'P 1'
#
loop_
_entity.id
_entity.type
_entity.pdbx_description
1 polymer ?
#
loop_
_entity_poly.entity_id
_entity_poly.type
_entity_poly.pdbx_seq_one_letter_code
_entity_poly.pdbx_strand_id
1 'polypeptide(L)'
;MNYPFPGVPSRPSLALLSALACLSLGTQAQTSPPAPSADGSTEVMLAPVTVQDSLAGETATGPVSGFVARRALSATKTDTPLIETPQSISVVTRDQFEAQGVTTLRETTRYTAGINSSYFDNRVDSFKARGGDVSQYQDGLLRTYGTYNNIKVEPYTLERVEFLRGPSSVLYGQGSVGGVLNLTSKRPQAERLREVQIQLGSHGRKQIASDMTGSMDEEGKWLYRLVAVGRDSNTQVDHVKDDRVVIAPSLTYRPSTDTSLTLQALYQKDKSGSITQFFPWQGTRLPSPYGQIPTRTFISEPGWDKYDSENKSFGYLFSHRLSPQWTLRQNLRRTISEVDYRTLYTSFAANAATGRPARPVFDANGRTVQRDAVWQINGGRMLLVDTQLEGLLQTGEVQHQLLAGMDWQRNTSNQSNWRGPGTALDVYNPVYGTFTPPSASRLVRAPNVAQRQLGFYLQDQLRWGPWTATVGLRHDKAKTETEGRPAAAADDSATTKRLGVTYQAGGGWAPYVSYTESFQPLGGVDFYGTPFKPQRGKQLEAGVKWIPEGKGISGYAAVYGLREQNRKTNDPGNPLNSLQLGEVKTQGFEAELIASLARNWDWTLAYAYTDAKISRSNAGDQGQRVASVSRHMASSWLMHRFAAQGRGGWSLGAGLRYIGPQWSGTSAIDTPSSLLADAMVAYDAGDWRLALHANNIGDKVVITQCLSRGDCFYGERRNFLLTATYRY
;
A
#
# COMPACT_ATOMS: atom_id res chain seq x y z
N MET A 1 6.40 57.66 -7.85
CA MET A 1 5.11 57.65 -8.56
C MET A 1 4.28 56.50 -7.97
N ASN A 2 3.24 56.90 -7.24
CA ASN A 2 2.32 55.98 -6.53
C ASN A 2 1.36 55.37 -7.54
N TYR A 3 1.16 54.07 -7.48
CA TYR A 3 -0.03 53.38 -8.00
C TYR A 3 -0.66 52.51 -6.90
N PRO A 4 -1.97 52.52 -6.77
CA PRO A 4 -2.69 51.96 -5.62
C PRO A 4 -2.97 50.46 -5.76
N PHE A 5 -3.01 49.77 -4.62
CA PHE A 5 -3.49 48.42 -4.46
C PHE A 5 -5.00 48.31 -4.66
N PRO A 6 -5.53 47.34 -5.36
CA PRO A 6 -6.93 46.95 -5.28
C PRO A 6 -7.15 45.86 -4.21
N GLY A 7 -8.29 45.96 -3.58
CA GLY A 7 -8.75 45.37 -2.35
C GLY A 7 -8.74 43.84 -2.28
N VAL A 8 -8.62 43.41 -1.05
CA VAL A 8 -8.80 42.06 -0.53
C VAL A 8 -10.28 41.66 -0.63
N PRO A 9 -10.63 40.50 -1.24
CA PRO A 9 -11.94 39.93 -1.05
C PRO A 9 -11.99 39.11 0.24
N SER A 10 -13.06 39.36 0.96
CA SER A 10 -13.52 38.80 2.22
C SER A 10 -13.47 37.27 2.30
N ARG A 11 -13.07 36.78 3.47
CA ARG A 11 -13.18 35.40 3.95
C ARG A 11 -14.63 34.90 3.89
N PRO A 12 -14.91 33.69 3.44
CA PRO A 12 -16.14 33.01 3.79
C PRO A 12 -16.01 32.41 5.19
N SER A 13 -16.99 32.74 6.01
CA SER A 13 -17.17 32.34 7.40
C SER A 13 -17.25 30.82 7.55
N LEU A 14 -16.58 30.30 8.58
CA LEU A 14 -16.85 28.99 9.19
C LEU A 14 -18.29 29.01 9.78
N ALA A 15 -19.21 28.38 9.09
CA ALA A 15 -20.56 28.09 9.60
C ALA A 15 -20.96 26.69 9.09
N LEU A 16 -20.38 25.64 9.69
CA LEU A 16 -20.88 24.25 9.55
C LEU A 16 -20.37 23.40 10.72
N LEU A 17 -20.75 23.81 11.94
CA LEU A 17 -20.58 23.01 13.16
C LEU A 17 -21.65 23.43 14.18
N SER A 18 -22.92 23.18 13.87
CA SER A 18 -24.02 23.24 14.87
C SER A 18 -25.29 22.64 14.27
N ALA A 19 -25.32 21.32 14.15
CA ALA A 19 -26.57 20.57 13.94
C ALA A 19 -26.38 19.14 14.49
N LEU A 20 -26.14 19.03 15.80
CA LEU A 20 -26.28 17.78 16.55
C LEU A 20 -26.59 18.11 18.02
N ALA A 21 -27.76 18.60 18.29
CA ALA A 21 -28.36 18.56 19.60
C ALA A 21 -29.83 18.89 19.44
N CYS A 22 -30.67 17.87 19.61
CA CYS A 22 -32.05 17.91 20.13
C CYS A 22 -32.80 16.67 19.60
N LEU A 23 -32.74 15.58 20.33
CA LEU A 23 -33.81 14.59 20.39
C LEU A 23 -33.99 14.20 21.85
N SER A 24 -35.00 14.87 22.47
CA SER A 24 -35.48 14.63 23.81
C SER A 24 -36.23 13.31 23.88
N LEU A 25 -35.94 12.53 24.93
CA LEU A 25 -36.61 11.32 25.35
C LEU A 25 -38.00 11.63 25.91
N GLY A 26 -39.02 11.05 25.32
CA GLY A 26 -40.34 10.90 25.91
C GLY A 26 -40.53 9.47 26.39
N THR A 27 -40.58 9.29 27.70
CA THR A 27 -40.97 8.03 28.38
C THR A 27 -42.47 7.88 28.36
N GLN A 28 -42.99 6.78 27.81
CA GLN A 28 -44.35 6.31 28.09
C GLN A 28 -44.34 4.87 28.55
N ALA A 29 -45.00 4.60 29.67
CA ALA A 29 -45.22 3.31 30.28
C ALA A 29 -46.23 2.50 29.46
N GLN A 30 -45.90 1.23 29.24
CA GLN A 30 -46.83 0.23 28.64
C GLN A 30 -47.21 -0.85 29.60
N THR A 31 -48.50 -1.05 29.69
CA THR A 31 -49.20 -2.16 30.34
C THR A 31 -49.14 -3.42 29.51
N SER A 32 -48.96 -4.59 30.17
CA SER A 32 -48.92 -5.92 29.59
C SER A 32 -50.30 -6.43 29.19
N PRO A 33 -50.49 -7.14 28.07
CA PRO A 33 -51.65 -7.96 27.78
C PRO A 33 -51.39 -9.47 28.03
N PRO A 34 -52.43 -10.29 28.15
CA PRO A 34 -52.36 -11.66 28.62
C PRO A 34 -51.99 -12.68 27.53
N ALA A 35 -51.52 -13.86 27.96
CA ALA A 35 -51.05 -14.95 27.12
C ALA A 35 -52.17 -15.61 26.30
N PRO A 36 -51.88 -16.07 25.07
CA PRO A 36 -52.70 -17.06 24.38
C PRO A 36 -52.04 -18.44 24.36
N SER A 37 -52.95 -19.42 24.33
CA SER A 37 -52.80 -20.86 24.35
C SER A 37 -52.02 -21.44 23.16
N ALA A 38 -51.37 -22.56 23.43
CA ALA A 38 -50.61 -23.40 22.49
C ALA A 38 -51.48 -23.93 21.34
N ASP A 39 -50.88 -23.79 20.11
CA ASP A 39 -51.15 -24.73 19.03
C ASP A 39 -49.88 -24.95 18.22
N GLY A 40 -49.62 -26.23 17.92
CA GLY A 40 -48.31 -26.66 17.44
C GLY A 40 -48.11 -26.50 15.94
N SER A 41 -47.11 -25.70 15.60
CA SER A 41 -46.34 -25.81 14.33
C SER A 41 -44.89 -25.50 14.65
N THR A 42 -44.02 -26.49 14.51
CA THR A 42 -42.56 -26.34 14.65
C THR A 42 -42.01 -25.53 13.46
N GLU A 43 -42.03 -24.20 13.59
CA GLU A 43 -41.13 -23.36 12.79
C GLU A 43 -39.71 -23.49 13.38
N VAL A 44 -38.81 -24.07 12.58
CA VAL A 44 -37.38 -24.03 12.86
C VAL A 44 -36.90 -22.58 12.68
N MET A 45 -36.99 -21.79 13.76
CA MET A 45 -36.31 -20.53 13.83
C MET A 45 -34.79 -20.80 13.84
N LEU A 46 -34.12 -20.59 12.72
CA LEU A 46 -32.69 -20.48 12.69
C LEU A 46 -32.28 -19.36 13.67
N ALA A 47 -31.50 -19.74 14.68
CA ALA A 47 -30.96 -18.80 15.65
C ALA A 47 -30.27 -17.60 14.92
N PRO A 48 -30.49 -16.37 15.39
CA PRO A 48 -29.79 -15.23 14.81
C PRO A 48 -28.29 -15.44 14.99
N VAL A 49 -27.54 -15.40 13.89
CA VAL A 49 -26.08 -15.41 13.91
C VAL A 49 -25.63 -14.21 14.75
N THR A 50 -25.25 -14.47 15.98
CA THR A 50 -24.74 -13.46 16.90
C THR A 50 -23.29 -13.16 16.48
N VAL A 51 -23.01 -11.90 16.19
CA VAL A 51 -21.67 -11.35 15.87
C VAL A 51 -20.61 -11.67 16.96
N GLN A 52 -21.01 -12.18 18.10
CA GLN A 52 -20.13 -12.61 19.20
C GLN A 52 -19.29 -13.86 18.89
N ASP A 53 -19.74 -14.76 18.02
CA ASP A 53 -19.01 -16.00 17.73
C ASP A 53 -17.85 -15.83 16.72
N SER A 54 -17.89 -14.77 15.91
CA SER A 54 -16.82 -14.48 14.93
C SER A 54 -15.54 -13.93 15.56
N LEU A 55 -15.56 -13.46 16.80
CA LEU A 55 -14.41 -12.84 17.48
C LEU A 55 -13.52 -13.84 18.20
N ALA A 56 -14.03 -15.01 18.58
CA ALA A 56 -13.28 -16.03 19.30
C ALA A 56 -12.29 -16.82 18.44
N GLY A 57 -12.41 -16.74 17.09
CA GLY A 57 -11.57 -17.47 16.13
C GLY A 57 -10.65 -16.60 15.26
N GLU A 58 -10.62 -15.25 15.43
CA GLU A 58 -9.79 -14.39 14.59
C GLU A 58 -8.29 -14.64 14.84
N THR A 59 -7.54 -14.86 13.75
CA THR A 59 -6.07 -14.92 13.76
C THR A 59 -5.49 -13.77 12.95
N ALA A 60 -4.24 -13.40 13.24
CA ALA A 60 -3.54 -12.31 12.55
C ALA A 60 -3.33 -12.56 11.03
N THR A 61 -3.59 -13.75 10.53
CA THR A 61 -3.42 -14.09 9.09
C THR A 61 -4.65 -14.73 8.46
N GLY A 62 -5.68 -15.02 9.25
CA GLY A 62 -6.95 -15.59 8.79
C GLY A 62 -7.89 -14.55 8.19
N PRO A 63 -9.03 -15.02 7.66
CA PRO A 63 -10.10 -14.14 7.22
C PRO A 63 -10.68 -13.34 8.40
N VAL A 64 -11.15 -12.15 8.09
CA VAL A 64 -11.90 -11.27 9.00
C VAL A 64 -13.25 -11.01 8.40
N SER A 65 -14.31 -11.32 9.12
CA SER A 65 -15.66 -10.97 8.71
C SER A 65 -15.93 -9.49 9.03
N GLY A 66 -16.35 -8.73 8.02
CA GLY A 66 -16.58 -7.28 8.13
C GLY A 66 -15.31 -6.43 8.04
N PHE A 67 -15.39 -5.21 8.53
CA PHE A 67 -14.34 -4.21 8.36
C PHE A 67 -13.34 -4.19 9.51
N VAL A 68 -13.70 -4.66 10.68
CA VAL A 68 -12.95 -4.47 11.93
C VAL A 68 -12.09 -5.67 12.25
N ALA A 69 -10.78 -5.56 12.01
CA ALA A 69 -9.79 -6.51 12.49
C ALA A 69 -9.34 -6.17 13.93
N ARG A 70 -9.04 -7.18 14.73
CA ARG A 70 -8.57 -7.01 16.11
C ARG A 70 -7.16 -7.50 16.34
N ARG A 71 -6.61 -8.26 15.41
CA ARG A 71 -5.28 -8.86 15.50
C ARG A 71 -4.46 -8.55 14.26
N ALA A 72 -3.14 -8.43 14.41
CA ALA A 72 -2.21 -8.22 13.31
C ALA A 72 -0.88 -8.93 13.56
N LEU A 73 -0.21 -9.27 12.46
CA LEU A 73 1.12 -9.88 12.47
C LEU A 73 2.24 -8.85 12.30
N SER A 74 1.99 -7.78 11.56
CA SER A 74 3.05 -6.91 11.03
C SER A 74 3.81 -6.14 12.10
N ALA A 75 3.18 -5.84 13.23
CA ALA A 75 3.84 -5.03 14.27
C ALA A 75 4.73 -5.85 15.20
N THR A 76 4.57 -7.17 15.28
CA THR A 76 5.27 -8.02 16.25
C THR A 76 5.82 -9.31 15.66
N LYS A 77 5.43 -9.68 14.44
CA LYS A 77 5.64 -10.99 13.82
C LYS A 77 5.04 -12.16 14.63
N THR A 78 4.25 -11.85 15.66
CA THR A 78 3.45 -12.78 16.45
C THR A 78 1.96 -12.45 16.30
N ASP A 79 1.09 -13.39 16.56
CA ASP A 79 -0.35 -13.16 16.56
C ASP A 79 -0.73 -12.31 17.79
N THR A 80 -0.75 -10.98 17.62
CA THR A 80 -0.91 -10.03 18.72
C THR A 80 -2.18 -9.19 18.55
N PRO A 81 -2.98 -9.01 19.62
CA PRO A 81 -4.08 -8.06 19.61
C PRO A 81 -3.62 -6.65 19.28
N LEU A 82 -4.37 -5.95 18.43
CA LEU A 82 -4.05 -4.57 18.05
C LEU A 82 -3.97 -3.63 19.24
N ILE A 83 -4.80 -3.86 20.29
CA ILE A 83 -4.83 -3.04 21.49
C ILE A 83 -3.52 -3.11 22.29
N GLU A 84 -2.78 -4.21 22.20
CA GLU A 84 -1.52 -4.43 22.90
C GLU A 84 -0.29 -3.91 22.13
N THR A 85 -0.49 -3.50 20.87
CA THR A 85 0.59 -3.10 19.98
C THR A 85 0.94 -1.62 20.17
N PRO A 86 2.15 -1.25 20.65
CA PRO A 86 2.54 0.14 20.88
C PRO A 86 3.00 0.86 19.60
N GLN A 87 2.20 0.81 18.54
CA GLN A 87 2.50 1.46 17.25
C GLN A 87 1.22 1.62 16.43
N SER A 88 1.16 2.67 15.60
CA SER A 88 0.05 2.88 14.66
C SER A 88 0.07 1.79 13.58
N ILE A 89 -1.03 1.05 13.48
CA ILE A 89 -1.23 0.01 12.47
C ILE A 89 -2.66 0.06 11.96
N SER A 90 -2.82 -0.09 10.65
CA SER A 90 -4.12 -0.26 9.99
C SER A 90 -4.20 -1.65 9.38
N VAL A 91 -5.36 -2.25 9.45
CA VAL A 91 -5.68 -3.51 8.76
C VAL A 91 -6.86 -3.27 7.84
N VAL A 92 -6.67 -3.48 6.55
CA VAL A 92 -7.71 -3.40 5.53
C VAL A 92 -8.12 -4.81 5.18
N THR A 93 -9.37 -5.17 5.46
CA THR A 93 -9.91 -6.52 5.28
C THR A 93 -10.37 -6.77 3.84
N ARG A 94 -10.58 -8.03 3.49
CA ARG A 94 -11.17 -8.41 2.21
C ARG A 94 -12.56 -7.79 2.00
N ASP A 95 -13.40 -7.75 3.05
CA ASP A 95 -14.73 -7.16 2.98
C ASP A 95 -14.69 -5.66 2.66
N GLN A 96 -13.64 -4.95 3.14
CA GLN A 96 -13.39 -3.56 2.74
C GLN A 96 -12.97 -3.47 1.26
N PHE A 97 -12.15 -4.40 0.74
CA PHE A 97 -11.80 -4.42 -0.69
C PHE A 97 -13.05 -4.55 -1.55
N GLU A 98 -13.93 -5.48 -1.21
CA GLU A 98 -15.17 -5.72 -1.94
C GLU A 98 -16.11 -4.51 -1.86
N ALA A 99 -16.31 -3.93 -0.66
CA ALA A 99 -17.18 -2.79 -0.45
C ALA A 99 -16.69 -1.52 -1.17
N GLN A 100 -15.38 -1.36 -1.33
CA GLN A 100 -14.75 -0.19 -1.97
C GLN A 100 -14.43 -0.40 -3.45
N GLY A 101 -14.74 -1.58 -4.02
CA GLY A 101 -14.50 -1.91 -5.42
C GLY A 101 -13.02 -1.87 -5.80
N VAL A 102 -12.15 -2.40 -4.93
CA VAL A 102 -10.70 -2.39 -5.11
C VAL A 102 -10.28 -3.27 -6.27
N THR A 103 -9.54 -2.71 -7.21
CA THR A 103 -9.00 -3.39 -8.40
C THR A 103 -7.48 -3.39 -8.47
N THR A 104 -6.82 -2.54 -7.67
CA THR A 104 -5.36 -2.43 -7.58
C THR A 104 -4.91 -2.33 -6.12
N LEU A 105 -3.67 -2.75 -5.82
CA LEU A 105 -3.14 -2.65 -4.46
C LEU A 105 -3.15 -1.20 -3.94
N ARG A 106 -2.89 -0.23 -4.80
CA ARG A 106 -2.97 1.20 -4.48
C ARG A 106 -4.33 1.60 -3.89
N GLU A 107 -5.39 1.01 -4.40
CA GLU A 107 -6.76 1.33 -3.99
C GLU A 107 -7.10 0.82 -2.60
N THR A 108 -6.42 -0.22 -2.11
CA THR A 108 -6.64 -0.73 -0.75
C THR A 108 -6.35 0.32 0.33
N THR A 109 -5.54 1.34 0.03
CA THR A 109 -5.15 2.37 0.99
C THR A 109 -5.91 3.69 0.86
N ARG A 110 -6.92 3.77 -0.02
CA ARG A 110 -7.68 5.02 -0.29
C ARG A 110 -8.35 5.63 0.95
N TYR A 111 -8.75 4.79 1.90
CA TYR A 111 -9.46 5.19 3.11
C TYR A 111 -8.64 4.92 4.39
N THR A 112 -7.31 4.89 4.26
CA THR A 112 -6.37 4.65 5.36
C THR A 112 -5.58 5.91 5.68
N ALA A 113 -5.37 6.22 6.95
CA ALA A 113 -4.76 7.48 7.39
C ALA A 113 -3.30 7.62 6.89
N GLY A 114 -2.99 8.76 6.27
CA GLY A 114 -1.63 9.19 5.97
C GLY A 114 -0.88 8.41 4.90
N ILE A 115 -1.55 7.53 4.15
CA ILE A 115 -0.92 6.78 3.07
C ILE A 115 -1.25 7.43 1.73
N ASN A 116 -0.23 7.78 0.97
CA ASN A 116 -0.34 8.25 -0.39
C ASN A 116 0.34 7.25 -1.34
N SER A 117 -0.39 6.78 -2.35
CA SER A 117 0.14 5.93 -3.42
C SER A 117 0.93 6.73 -4.48
N SER A 118 1.71 7.71 -4.04
CA SER A 118 2.63 8.60 -4.75
C SER A 118 2.07 9.27 -5.99
N TYR A 119 1.65 8.51 -6.99
CA TYR A 119 1.06 8.96 -8.24
C TYR A 119 0.27 7.82 -8.91
N PHE A 120 -0.55 8.18 -9.88
CA PHE A 120 -1.34 7.24 -10.63
C PHE A 120 -0.43 6.52 -11.65
N ASP A 121 -0.06 5.29 -11.36
CA ASP A 121 0.79 4.45 -12.22
C ASP A 121 0.23 3.02 -12.26
N ASN A 122 0.33 2.39 -13.41
CA ASN A 122 -0.03 0.98 -13.60
C ASN A 122 1.18 0.07 -13.82
N ARG A 123 2.40 0.58 -13.68
CA ARG A 123 3.64 -0.19 -13.84
C ARG A 123 4.09 -0.80 -12.52
N VAL A 124 4.00 -0.05 -11.43
CA VAL A 124 4.50 -0.44 -10.11
C VAL A 124 3.53 -0.02 -9.01
N ASP A 125 3.52 -0.75 -7.90
CA ASP A 125 2.89 -0.32 -6.66
C ASP A 125 3.89 0.50 -5.85
N SER A 126 3.57 1.75 -5.57
CA SER A 126 4.42 2.68 -4.81
C SER A 126 3.60 3.43 -3.78
N PHE A 127 4.11 3.50 -2.54
CA PHE A 127 3.42 4.12 -1.42
C PHE A 127 4.36 5.03 -0.65
N LYS A 128 3.81 6.13 -0.14
CA LYS A 128 4.48 7.05 0.77
C LYS A 128 3.66 7.26 2.03
N ALA A 129 4.33 7.35 3.17
CA ALA A 129 3.75 7.73 4.43
C ALA A 129 4.78 8.50 5.25
N ARG A 130 4.31 9.45 6.08
CA ARG A 130 5.17 10.26 6.95
C ARG A 130 6.35 10.91 6.22
N GLY A 131 6.17 11.26 4.95
CA GLY A 131 7.21 11.88 4.11
C GLY A 131 8.27 10.92 3.56
N GLY A 132 8.22 9.63 3.90
CA GLY A 132 9.13 8.58 3.43
C GLY A 132 8.46 7.54 2.53
N ASP A 133 9.28 6.73 1.87
CA ASP A 133 8.79 5.58 1.10
C ASP A 133 8.35 4.46 2.06
N VAL A 134 7.50 3.55 1.56
CA VAL A 134 6.97 2.40 2.30
C VAL A 134 7.54 1.12 1.68
N SER A 135 8.11 0.25 2.51
CA SER A 135 8.61 -1.04 2.10
C SER A 135 7.48 -2.06 1.99
N GLN A 136 7.49 -2.90 0.95
CA GLN A 136 6.44 -3.87 0.70
C GLN A 136 6.90 -5.28 1.05
N TYR A 137 6.08 -5.97 1.83
CA TYR A 137 6.26 -7.35 2.24
C TYR A 137 5.05 -8.18 1.85
N GLN A 138 5.23 -9.47 1.70
CA GLN A 138 4.15 -10.43 1.52
C GLN A 138 4.41 -11.63 2.42
N ASP A 139 3.44 -11.95 3.28
CA ASP A 139 3.56 -13.00 4.31
C ASP A 139 4.82 -12.83 5.18
N GLY A 140 5.19 -11.58 5.49
CA GLY A 140 6.36 -11.22 6.31
C GLY A 140 7.71 -11.20 5.58
N LEU A 141 7.79 -11.57 4.30
CA LEU A 141 9.00 -11.58 3.50
C LEU A 141 9.03 -10.40 2.51
N LEU A 142 10.20 -9.79 2.31
CA LEU A 142 10.38 -8.67 1.38
C LEU A 142 9.88 -9.05 -0.02
N ARG A 143 9.11 -8.16 -0.65
CA ARG A 143 8.46 -8.44 -1.93
C ARG A 143 9.18 -7.82 -3.12
N THR A 144 9.80 -6.68 -2.94
CA THR A 144 10.33 -5.87 -4.04
C THR A 144 11.83 -5.61 -3.88
N TYR A 145 12.58 -5.71 -4.97
CA TYR A 145 14.00 -5.40 -5.03
C TYR A 145 14.39 -4.87 -6.42
N GLY A 146 15.10 -3.73 -6.44
CA GLY A 146 15.54 -3.08 -7.67
C GLY A 146 14.50 -2.15 -8.28
N THR A 147 14.85 -1.53 -9.39
CA THR A 147 14.01 -0.56 -10.12
C THR A 147 13.37 -1.24 -11.33
N TYR A 148 12.07 -1.04 -11.53
CA TYR A 148 11.29 -1.67 -12.60
C TYR A 148 11.35 -3.20 -12.66
N ASN A 149 11.64 -3.84 -11.54
CA ASN A 149 11.54 -5.30 -11.33
C ASN A 149 10.32 -5.66 -10.49
N ASN A 150 9.57 -4.65 -10.05
CA ASN A 150 8.47 -4.80 -9.12
C ASN A 150 7.18 -4.98 -9.91
N ILE A 151 6.56 -6.14 -9.74
CA ILE A 151 5.33 -6.49 -10.41
C ILE A 151 4.17 -6.15 -9.49
N LYS A 152 3.13 -5.54 -10.04
CA LYS A 152 1.92 -5.18 -9.29
C LYS A 152 1.27 -6.42 -8.68
N VAL A 153 0.66 -6.25 -7.52
CA VAL A 153 -0.12 -7.30 -6.88
C VAL A 153 -1.54 -7.33 -7.44
N GLU A 154 -2.09 -8.52 -7.57
CA GLU A 154 -3.51 -8.72 -7.78
C GLU A 154 -4.25 -8.79 -6.43
N PRO A 155 -5.07 -7.79 -6.05
CA PRO A 155 -5.72 -7.77 -4.73
C PRO A 155 -6.63 -8.98 -4.48
N TYR A 156 -7.19 -9.57 -5.52
CA TYR A 156 -8.03 -10.76 -5.38
C TYR A 156 -7.30 -11.97 -4.79
N THR A 157 -5.96 -11.98 -4.83
CA THR A 157 -5.11 -13.01 -4.20
C THR A 157 -4.86 -12.80 -2.71
N LEU A 158 -5.29 -11.65 -2.17
CA LEU A 158 -5.01 -11.24 -0.78
C LEU A 158 -6.20 -11.49 0.14
N GLU A 159 -5.89 -11.84 1.38
CA GLU A 159 -6.85 -11.93 2.48
C GLU A 159 -7.01 -10.61 3.20
N ARG A 160 -5.90 -9.90 3.44
CA ARG A 160 -5.85 -8.57 4.05
C ARG A 160 -4.56 -7.84 3.70
N VAL A 161 -4.57 -6.54 3.94
CA VAL A 161 -3.39 -5.67 3.85
C VAL A 161 -3.19 -5.01 5.21
N GLU A 162 -1.98 -5.12 5.76
CA GLU A 162 -1.61 -4.48 7.01
C GLU A 162 -0.61 -3.36 6.73
N PHE A 163 -0.84 -2.20 7.33
CA PHE A 163 0.05 -1.07 7.19
C PHE A 163 0.60 -0.66 8.55
N LEU A 164 1.87 -0.96 8.80
CA LEU A 164 2.63 -0.57 9.98
C LEU A 164 3.39 0.73 9.69
N ARG A 165 3.11 1.80 10.43
CA ARG A 165 3.65 3.13 10.17
C ARG A 165 4.97 3.36 10.89
N GLY A 166 5.88 4.06 10.19
CA GLY A 166 7.19 4.45 10.72
C GLY A 166 8.24 3.33 10.67
N PRO A 167 9.44 3.60 11.20
CA PRO A 167 10.56 2.68 11.17
C PRO A 167 10.23 1.31 11.78
N SER A 168 10.64 0.21 11.10
CA SER A 168 10.27 -1.15 11.52
C SER A 168 11.39 -2.17 11.27
N SER A 169 12.65 -1.71 11.21
CA SER A 169 13.78 -2.60 10.85
C SER A 169 14.07 -3.68 11.87
N VAL A 170 13.69 -3.51 13.12
CA VAL A 170 13.89 -4.55 14.16
C VAL A 170 13.24 -5.88 13.80
N LEU A 171 12.13 -5.86 13.04
CA LEU A 171 11.44 -7.08 12.61
C LEU A 171 11.74 -7.45 11.16
N TYR A 172 11.98 -6.45 10.31
CA TYR A 172 12.00 -6.61 8.86
C TYR A 172 13.37 -6.40 8.21
N GLY A 173 14.39 -6.04 9.01
CA GLY A 173 15.72 -5.73 8.49
C GLY A 173 15.75 -4.42 7.72
N GLN A 174 16.29 -4.44 6.51
CA GLN A 174 16.32 -3.24 5.68
C GLN A 174 14.90 -2.73 5.41
N GLY A 175 14.69 -1.44 5.61
CA GLY A 175 13.37 -0.84 5.41
C GLY A 175 13.37 0.68 5.41
N SER A 176 12.41 1.25 4.71
CA SER A 176 12.20 2.67 4.60
C SER A 176 11.57 3.25 5.87
N VAL A 177 11.72 4.56 6.05
CA VAL A 177 11.21 5.27 7.24
C VAL A 177 9.69 5.44 7.26
N GLY A 178 9.02 5.36 6.11
CA GLY A 178 7.56 5.51 6.01
C GLY A 178 6.78 4.34 6.62
N GLY A 179 7.40 3.15 6.68
CA GLY A 179 6.79 1.97 7.28
C GLY A 179 6.81 0.74 6.38
N VAL A 180 5.97 -0.21 6.75
CA VAL A 180 5.80 -1.51 6.09
C VAL A 180 4.37 -1.70 5.65
N LEU A 181 4.18 -2.05 4.39
CA LEU A 181 2.94 -2.60 3.84
C LEU A 181 3.12 -4.12 3.74
N ASN A 182 2.44 -4.87 4.59
CA ASN A 182 2.47 -6.34 4.57
C ASN A 182 1.18 -6.89 3.99
N LEU A 183 1.32 -7.71 2.96
CA LEU A 183 0.25 -8.34 2.22
C LEU A 183 0.09 -9.77 2.73
N THR A 184 -1.08 -10.13 3.19
CA THR A 184 -1.39 -11.50 3.60
C THR A 184 -2.05 -12.23 2.45
N SER A 185 -1.39 -13.28 1.96
CA SER A 185 -1.93 -14.14 0.90
C SER A 185 -3.11 -14.96 1.40
N LYS A 186 -4.10 -15.20 0.54
CA LYS A 186 -5.15 -16.20 0.79
C LYS A 186 -4.53 -17.58 1.01
N ARG A 187 -4.92 -18.26 2.08
CA ARG A 187 -4.42 -19.58 2.47
C ARG A 187 -5.53 -20.64 2.42
N PRO A 188 -5.19 -21.93 2.25
CA PRO A 188 -6.14 -23.01 2.35
C PRO A 188 -6.92 -22.99 3.69
N GLN A 189 -8.22 -23.25 3.61
CA GLN A 189 -9.14 -23.31 4.75
C GLN A 189 -9.86 -24.66 4.75
N ALA A 190 -10.25 -25.13 5.93
CA ALA A 190 -11.03 -26.37 6.04
C ALA A 190 -12.47 -26.16 5.58
N GLU A 191 -13.00 -24.97 5.86
CA GLU A 191 -14.34 -24.59 5.40
C GLU A 191 -14.33 -24.45 3.88
N ARG A 192 -15.34 -25.04 3.25
CA ARG A 192 -15.49 -25.06 1.80
C ARG A 192 -15.96 -23.68 1.31
N LEU A 193 -15.17 -23.04 0.45
CA LEU A 193 -15.56 -21.87 -0.30
C LEU A 193 -15.40 -22.16 -1.78
N ARG A 194 -16.39 -21.79 -2.57
CA ARG A 194 -16.31 -21.77 -4.03
C ARG A 194 -16.92 -20.46 -4.51
N GLU A 195 -16.08 -19.63 -5.09
CA GLU A 195 -16.46 -18.31 -5.57
C GLU A 195 -16.03 -18.14 -7.00
N VAL A 196 -16.93 -17.63 -7.84
CA VAL A 196 -16.64 -17.12 -9.18
C VAL A 196 -17.12 -15.68 -9.26
N GLN A 197 -16.25 -14.81 -9.78
CA GLN A 197 -16.53 -13.39 -9.92
C GLN A 197 -16.33 -12.95 -11.37
N ILE A 198 -17.28 -12.20 -11.90
CA ILE A 198 -17.20 -11.55 -13.21
C ILE A 198 -17.25 -10.04 -13.00
N GLN A 199 -16.34 -9.31 -13.64
CA GLN A 199 -16.31 -7.85 -13.61
C GLN A 199 -16.40 -7.27 -15.02
N LEU A 200 -17.23 -6.24 -15.17
CA LEU A 200 -17.31 -5.38 -16.34
C LEU A 200 -17.11 -3.94 -15.91
N GLY A 201 -16.36 -3.15 -16.64
CA GLY A 201 -16.07 -1.78 -16.20
C GLY A 201 -15.71 -0.81 -17.31
N SER A 202 -15.43 0.41 -16.91
CA SER A 202 -14.93 1.45 -17.80
C SER A 202 -13.67 0.99 -18.54
N HIS A 203 -13.40 1.62 -19.67
CA HIS A 203 -12.25 1.31 -20.54
C HIS A 203 -12.28 -0.13 -21.11
N GLY A 204 -13.48 -0.71 -21.25
CA GLY A 204 -13.66 -2.05 -21.80
C GLY A 204 -13.15 -3.17 -20.88
N ARG A 205 -13.03 -2.91 -19.57
CA ARG A 205 -12.61 -3.92 -18.60
C ARG A 205 -13.54 -5.11 -18.57
N LYS A 206 -12.96 -6.29 -18.72
CA LYS A 206 -13.59 -7.60 -18.56
C LYS A 206 -12.65 -8.45 -17.71
N GLN A 207 -13.16 -9.02 -16.63
CA GLN A 207 -12.37 -9.88 -15.76
C GLN A 207 -13.23 -11.05 -15.29
N ILE A 208 -12.61 -12.23 -15.23
CA ILE A 208 -13.13 -13.39 -14.53
C ILE A 208 -12.12 -13.75 -13.43
N ALA A 209 -12.64 -14.06 -12.26
CA ALA A 209 -11.82 -14.53 -11.14
C ALA A 209 -12.50 -15.71 -10.45
N SER A 210 -11.71 -16.57 -9.83
CA SER A 210 -12.18 -17.73 -9.09
C SER A 210 -11.35 -17.95 -7.85
N ASP A 211 -12.00 -18.32 -6.74
CA ASP A 211 -11.39 -18.66 -5.46
C ASP A 211 -12.06 -19.92 -4.90
N MET A 212 -11.30 -21.00 -4.81
CA MET A 212 -11.79 -22.30 -4.37
C MET A 212 -10.89 -22.82 -3.26
N THR A 213 -11.46 -23.18 -2.12
CA THR A 213 -10.75 -23.80 -0.98
C THR A 213 -11.62 -24.84 -0.29
N GLY A 214 -10.99 -25.76 0.43
CA GLY A 214 -11.64 -26.78 1.22
C GLY A 214 -10.67 -27.88 1.65
N SER A 215 -11.22 -28.87 2.38
CA SER A 215 -10.50 -30.09 2.69
C SER A 215 -10.49 -31.05 1.50
N MET A 216 -9.37 -31.79 1.33
CA MET A 216 -9.21 -32.86 0.34
C MET A 216 -9.48 -34.24 0.95
N ASP A 217 -9.49 -34.36 2.27
CA ASP A 217 -9.74 -35.57 3.05
C ASP A 217 -10.75 -35.31 4.17
N GLU A 218 -11.37 -36.37 4.68
CA GLU A 218 -12.37 -36.28 5.75
C GLU A 218 -11.75 -35.85 7.08
N GLU A 219 -10.47 -36.14 7.29
CA GLU A 219 -9.75 -35.80 8.53
C GLU A 219 -9.30 -34.34 8.56
N GLY A 220 -9.39 -33.61 7.45
CA GLY A 220 -8.96 -32.21 7.34
C GLY A 220 -7.44 -32.01 7.42
N LYS A 221 -6.67 -33.06 7.14
CA LYS A 221 -5.20 -32.99 7.13
C LYS A 221 -4.65 -32.30 5.90
N TRP A 222 -5.32 -32.45 4.76
CA TRP A 222 -4.95 -31.84 3.50
C TRP A 222 -5.97 -30.79 3.09
N LEU A 223 -5.52 -29.55 2.98
CA LEU A 223 -6.35 -28.43 2.53
C LEU A 223 -5.78 -27.83 1.26
N TYR A 224 -6.65 -27.46 0.32
CA TYR A 224 -6.24 -26.80 -0.90
C TYR A 224 -6.85 -25.41 -1.01
N ARG A 225 -6.20 -24.52 -1.77
CA ARG A 225 -6.80 -23.31 -2.32
C ARG A 225 -6.26 -23.04 -3.71
N LEU A 226 -7.12 -22.64 -4.61
CA LEU A 226 -6.78 -22.19 -5.95
C LEU A 226 -7.44 -20.83 -6.20
N VAL A 227 -6.62 -19.81 -6.42
CA VAL A 227 -7.07 -18.49 -6.85
C VAL A 227 -6.62 -18.27 -8.28
N ALA A 228 -7.53 -17.87 -9.17
CA ALA A 228 -7.23 -17.58 -10.55
C ALA A 228 -7.91 -16.27 -10.99
N VAL A 229 -7.23 -15.49 -11.86
CA VAL A 229 -7.76 -14.25 -12.44
C VAL A 229 -7.35 -14.19 -13.91
N GLY A 230 -8.31 -13.85 -14.77
CA GLY A 230 -8.09 -13.49 -16.18
C GLY A 230 -8.72 -12.15 -16.47
N ARG A 231 -7.95 -11.18 -16.97
CA ARG A 231 -8.41 -9.83 -17.30
C ARG A 231 -7.99 -9.40 -18.69
N ASP A 232 -8.93 -8.82 -19.44
CA ASP A 232 -8.73 -8.02 -20.65
C ASP A 232 -9.26 -6.62 -20.37
N SER A 233 -8.42 -5.61 -20.50
CA SER A 233 -8.78 -4.23 -20.17
C SER A 233 -7.88 -3.24 -20.91
N ASN A 234 -8.47 -2.11 -21.31
CA ASN A 234 -7.69 -0.90 -21.59
C ASN A 234 -7.60 -0.02 -20.33
N THR A 235 -7.00 1.15 -20.46
CA THR A 235 -6.92 2.17 -19.41
C THR A 235 -7.56 3.48 -19.90
N GLN A 236 -7.58 4.52 -19.06
CA GLN A 236 -8.03 5.85 -19.48
C GLN A 236 -7.09 6.52 -20.50
N VAL A 237 -5.85 6.05 -20.64
CA VAL A 237 -4.88 6.56 -21.60
C VAL A 237 -5.02 5.74 -22.88
N ASP A 238 -5.19 6.42 -24.02
CA ASP A 238 -5.34 5.77 -25.30
C ASP A 238 -4.18 4.81 -25.59
N HIS A 239 -4.43 3.68 -26.23
CA HIS A 239 -3.45 2.64 -26.59
C HIS A 239 -2.79 1.89 -25.44
N VAL A 240 -3.11 2.17 -24.18
CA VAL A 240 -2.50 1.50 -23.01
C VAL A 240 -3.40 0.39 -22.50
N LYS A 241 -2.88 -0.85 -22.51
CA LYS A 241 -3.52 -2.06 -21.99
C LYS A 241 -3.31 -2.22 -20.48
N ASP A 242 -4.17 -3.04 -19.85
CA ASP A 242 -4.02 -3.54 -18.48
C ASP A 242 -4.52 -5.00 -18.39
N ASP A 243 -4.01 -5.86 -19.27
CA ASP A 243 -4.35 -7.28 -19.30
C ASP A 243 -3.56 -8.04 -18.27
N ARG A 244 -4.17 -9.08 -17.68
CA ARG A 244 -3.55 -9.87 -16.61
C ARG A 244 -4.05 -11.31 -16.59
N VAL A 245 -3.12 -12.23 -16.31
CA VAL A 245 -3.42 -13.62 -15.92
C VAL A 245 -2.70 -13.90 -14.60
N VAL A 246 -3.43 -14.46 -13.63
CA VAL A 246 -2.88 -14.93 -12.35
C VAL A 246 -3.40 -16.32 -12.06
N ILE A 247 -2.50 -17.18 -11.58
CA ILE A 247 -2.81 -18.50 -11.03
C ILE A 247 -2.00 -18.64 -9.74
N ALA A 248 -2.69 -18.85 -8.61
CA ALA A 248 -2.08 -18.96 -7.29
C ALA A 248 -2.62 -20.19 -6.54
N PRO A 249 -2.06 -21.37 -6.79
CA PRO A 249 -2.37 -22.59 -6.04
C PRO A 249 -1.64 -22.59 -4.69
N SER A 250 -2.29 -23.14 -3.68
CA SER A 250 -1.66 -23.44 -2.39
C SER A 250 -2.23 -24.73 -1.78
N LEU A 251 -1.38 -25.39 -0.99
CA LEU A 251 -1.67 -26.68 -0.37
C LEU A 251 -1.17 -26.66 1.07
N THR A 252 -2.04 -26.96 2.04
CA THR A 252 -1.66 -27.10 3.45
C THR A 252 -1.75 -28.54 3.88
N TYR A 253 -0.67 -29.04 4.49
CA TYR A 253 -0.61 -30.32 5.18
C TYR A 253 -0.55 -30.10 6.67
N ARG A 254 -1.54 -30.66 7.40
CA ARG A 254 -1.69 -30.57 8.87
C ARG A 254 -1.82 -31.97 9.45
N PRO A 255 -0.71 -32.70 9.65
CA PRO A 255 -0.78 -34.06 10.20
C PRO A 255 -1.30 -34.10 11.64
N SER A 256 -1.17 -32.98 12.37
CA SER A 256 -1.63 -32.81 13.75
C SER A 256 -1.99 -31.33 14.00
N THR A 257 -2.53 -31.05 15.18
CA THR A 257 -2.77 -29.68 15.66
C THR A 257 -1.47 -28.88 15.87
N ASP A 258 -0.33 -29.56 15.99
CA ASP A 258 0.96 -28.95 16.29
C ASP A 258 1.76 -28.62 15.04
N THR A 259 1.46 -29.26 13.92
CA THR A 259 2.26 -29.12 12.69
C THR A 259 1.41 -28.65 11.52
N SER A 260 1.88 -27.61 10.84
CA SER A 260 1.29 -27.10 9.60
C SER A 260 2.39 -26.73 8.61
N LEU A 261 2.24 -27.20 7.38
CA LEU A 261 3.09 -26.81 6.23
C LEU A 261 2.19 -26.35 5.09
N THR A 262 2.26 -25.10 4.73
CA THR A 262 1.54 -24.54 3.58
C THR A 262 2.51 -24.26 2.45
N LEU A 263 2.38 -24.95 1.34
CA LEU A 263 3.07 -24.68 0.08
C LEU A 263 2.28 -23.65 -0.70
N GLN A 264 2.97 -22.68 -1.30
CA GLN A 264 2.36 -21.61 -2.09
C GLN A 264 3.11 -21.44 -3.40
N ALA A 265 2.39 -21.27 -4.51
CA ALA A 265 2.95 -20.88 -5.78
C ALA A 265 2.13 -19.73 -6.39
N LEU A 266 2.78 -18.93 -7.22
CA LEU A 266 2.16 -17.85 -7.99
C LEU A 266 2.78 -17.82 -9.38
N TYR A 267 1.92 -17.78 -10.38
CA TYR A 267 2.24 -17.34 -11.72
C TYR A 267 1.40 -16.11 -12.06
N GLN A 268 2.04 -15.01 -12.46
CA GLN A 268 1.37 -13.81 -12.92
C GLN A 268 2.03 -13.31 -14.19
N LYS A 269 1.22 -12.98 -15.19
CA LYS A 269 1.65 -12.33 -16.42
C LYS A 269 0.76 -11.14 -16.71
N ASP A 270 1.39 -9.98 -16.89
CA ASP A 270 0.73 -8.73 -17.24
C ASP A 270 1.18 -8.28 -18.63
N LYS A 271 0.21 -7.81 -19.45
CA LYS A 271 0.49 -7.01 -20.65
C LYS A 271 -0.05 -5.63 -20.39
N SER A 272 0.83 -4.66 -20.24
CA SER A 272 0.43 -3.29 -19.92
C SER A 272 1.38 -2.26 -20.57
N GLY A 273 1.11 -0.99 -20.36
CA GLY A 273 1.94 0.13 -20.78
C GLY A 273 1.98 1.19 -19.68
N SER A 274 2.47 2.37 -19.98
CA SER A 274 2.55 3.46 -19.01
C SER A 274 1.30 4.36 -19.09
N ILE A 275 0.51 4.43 -18.02
CA ILE A 275 -0.53 5.47 -17.86
C ILE A 275 0.05 6.77 -17.33
N THR A 276 1.25 6.74 -16.76
CA THR A 276 1.97 7.93 -16.32
C THR A 276 2.57 8.61 -17.53
N GLN A 277 1.87 9.62 -18.03
CA GLN A 277 2.30 10.47 -19.14
C GLN A 277 2.98 11.70 -18.57
N PHE A 278 4.16 12.04 -19.05
CA PHE A 278 4.99 13.16 -18.54
C PHE A 278 4.56 14.46 -19.21
N PHE A 279 3.38 14.96 -18.86
CA PHE A 279 2.81 16.16 -19.44
C PHE A 279 3.49 17.41 -18.91
N PRO A 280 3.74 18.42 -19.77
CA PRO A 280 4.25 19.71 -19.32
C PRO A 280 3.33 20.42 -18.35
N TRP A 281 3.84 21.36 -17.56
CA TRP A 281 3.02 22.25 -16.71
C TRP A 281 2.00 23.04 -17.54
N GLN A 282 2.41 23.55 -18.71
CA GLN A 282 1.53 24.19 -19.67
C GLN A 282 0.57 23.18 -20.27
N GLY A 283 -0.71 23.53 -20.24
CA GLY A 283 -1.77 22.61 -20.67
C GLY A 283 -2.17 21.55 -19.65
N THR A 284 -1.51 21.50 -18.48
CA THR A 284 -1.96 20.71 -17.33
C THR A 284 -2.35 21.60 -16.16
N ARG A 285 -1.35 22.10 -15.43
CA ARG A 285 -1.53 22.96 -14.24
C ARG A 285 -1.52 24.43 -14.61
N LEU A 286 -0.72 24.82 -15.59
CA LEU A 286 -0.65 26.16 -16.10
C LEU A 286 -1.45 26.31 -17.40
N PRO A 287 -1.99 27.50 -17.68
CA PRO A 287 -2.72 27.76 -18.92
C PRO A 287 -1.87 27.48 -20.17
N SER A 288 -2.52 27.06 -21.24
CA SER A 288 -1.98 26.97 -22.59
C SER A 288 -2.93 27.65 -23.57
N PRO A 289 -2.44 28.27 -24.65
CA PRO A 289 -3.29 28.81 -25.72
C PRO A 289 -4.21 27.76 -26.37
N TYR A 290 -3.83 26.47 -26.25
CA TYR A 290 -4.59 25.34 -26.81
C TYR A 290 -5.53 24.67 -25.80
N GLY A 291 -5.69 25.26 -24.59
CA GLY A 291 -6.51 24.71 -23.52
C GLY A 291 -5.79 23.61 -22.75
N GLN A 292 -6.56 22.71 -22.14
CA GLN A 292 -6.05 21.60 -21.35
C GLN A 292 -5.68 20.42 -22.24
N ILE A 293 -4.50 19.83 -22.02
CA ILE A 293 -4.11 18.56 -22.65
C ILE A 293 -5.12 17.50 -22.21
N PRO A 294 -5.74 16.74 -23.15
CA PRO A 294 -6.70 15.72 -22.79
C PRO A 294 -6.12 14.65 -21.88
N THR A 295 -6.84 14.25 -20.83
CA THR A 295 -6.35 13.25 -19.85
C THR A 295 -6.10 11.87 -20.45
N ARG A 296 -6.63 11.60 -21.63
CA ARG A 296 -6.44 10.36 -22.38
C ARG A 296 -5.24 10.40 -23.34
N THR A 297 -4.61 11.57 -23.55
CA THR A 297 -3.48 11.71 -24.48
C THR A 297 -2.36 10.74 -24.15
N PHE A 298 -1.94 10.00 -25.15
CA PHE A 298 -0.84 9.05 -25.07
C PHE A 298 0.42 9.67 -25.69
N ILE A 299 1.49 9.87 -24.88
CA ILE A 299 2.73 10.51 -25.36
C ILE A 299 3.65 9.51 -26.06
N SER A 300 3.55 8.21 -25.76
CA SER A 300 4.41 7.21 -26.34
C SER A 300 4.01 6.82 -27.77
N GLU A 301 4.32 5.63 -28.23
CA GLU A 301 4.07 5.17 -29.61
C GLU A 301 3.25 3.86 -29.57
N PRO A 302 2.07 3.80 -30.23
CA PRO A 302 1.30 2.58 -30.35
C PRO A 302 2.13 1.43 -30.96
N GLY A 303 1.99 0.22 -30.39
CA GLY A 303 2.76 -0.94 -30.84
C GLY A 303 4.21 -1.00 -30.31
N TRP A 304 4.77 0.11 -29.81
CA TRP A 304 6.08 0.15 -29.16
C TRP A 304 5.95 0.15 -27.63
N ASP A 305 5.10 1.03 -27.07
CA ASP A 305 4.95 1.17 -25.61
C ASP A 305 4.44 -0.12 -24.98
N LYS A 306 5.11 -0.53 -23.92
CA LYS A 306 4.69 -1.63 -23.09
C LYS A 306 5.41 -1.68 -21.75
N TYR A 307 4.76 -2.28 -20.80
CA TYR A 307 5.32 -2.72 -19.52
C TYR A 307 4.84 -4.15 -19.28
N ASP A 308 5.33 -5.05 -20.12
CA ASP A 308 4.99 -6.47 -20.02
C ASP A 308 5.80 -7.10 -18.92
N SER A 309 5.14 -7.80 -18.01
CA SER A 309 5.82 -8.39 -16.86
C SER A 309 5.38 -9.84 -16.62
N GLU A 310 6.32 -10.63 -16.12
CA GLU A 310 6.09 -12.01 -15.71
C GLU A 310 6.68 -12.23 -14.31
N ASN A 311 5.90 -12.84 -13.41
CA ASN A 311 6.29 -13.17 -12.05
C ASN A 311 6.00 -14.64 -11.74
N LYS A 312 7.01 -15.33 -11.25
CA LYS A 312 6.92 -16.71 -10.77
C LYS A 312 7.43 -16.74 -9.35
N SER A 313 6.62 -17.21 -8.42
CA SER A 313 7.08 -17.45 -7.06
C SER A 313 6.65 -18.82 -6.55
N PHE A 314 7.50 -19.36 -5.70
CA PHE A 314 7.25 -20.59 -4.95
C PHE A 314 7.78 -20.39 -3.54
N GLY A 315 7.05 -20.90 -2.56
CA GLY A 315 7.46 -20.81 -1.16
C GLY A 315 6.66 -21.71 -0.26
N TYR A 316 7.00 -21.65 1.03
CA TYR A 316 6.24 -22.33 2.07
C TYR A 316 6.17 -21.49 3.34
N LEU A 317 5.13 -21.79 4.12
CA LEU A 317 4.94 -21.37 5.50
C LEU A 317 4.90 -22.65 6.35
N PHE A 318 5.87 -22.79 7.24
CA PHE A 318 5.96 -23.92 8.16
C PHE A 318 5.76 -23.44 9.59
N SER A 319 5.03 -24.20 10.38
CA SER A 319 4.85 -24.00 11.82
C SER A 319 4.81 -25.35 12.51
N HIS A 320 5.56 -25.47 13.60
CA HIS A 320 5.57 -26.67 14.44
C HIS A 320 5.69 -26.29 15.91
N ARG A 321 4.73 -26.74 16.72
CA ARG A 321 4.76 -26.58 18.16
C ARG A 321 5.64 -27.66 18.78
N LEU A 322 6.84 -27.28 19.21
CA LEU A 322 7.83 -28.14 19.80
C LEU A 322 7.43 -28.59 21.22
N SER A 323 6.74 -27.70 21.95
CA SER A 323 6.18 -27.94 23.27
C SER A 323 5.01 -26.96 23.49
N PRO A 324 4.24 -27.07 24.60
CA PRO A 324 3.21 -26.08 24.92
C PRO A 324 3.73 -24.62 24.97
N GLN A 325 5.02 -24.43 25.25
CA GLN A 325 5.63 -23.10 25.35
C GLN A 325 6.35 -22.65 24.08
N TRP A 326 6.81 -23.56 23.23
CA TRP A 326 7.70 -23.21 22.12
C TRP A 326 7.15 -23.61 20.76
N THR A 327 7.12 -22.65 19.85
CA THR A 327 6.71 -22.85 18.45
C THR A 327 7.83 -22.42 17.51
N LEU A 328 8.24 -23.32 16.62
CA LEU A 328 9.15 -23.04 15.51
C LEU A 328 8.34 -22.67 14.28
N ARG A 329 8.70 -21.56 13.63
CA ARG A 329 8.13 -21.14 12.33
C ARG A 329 9.23 -20.87 11.33
N GLN A 330 8.97 -21.20 10.07
CA GLN A 330 9.87 -20.83 8.98
C GLN A 330 9.08 -20.46 7.73
N ASN A 331 9.40 -19.33 7.16
CA ASN A 331 8.84 -18.85 5.90
C ASN A 331 9.95 -18.80 4.85
N LEU A 332 9.70 -19.36 3.68
CA LEU A 332 10.61 -19.28 2.54
C LEU A 332 9.84 -18.81 1.31
N ARG A 333 10.46 -17.94 0.51
CA ARG A 333 9.96 -17.59 -0.83
C ARG A 333 11.12 -17.39 -1.80
N ARG A 334 10.99 -18.03 -2.97
CA ARG A 334 11.77 -17.75 -4.16
C ARG A 334 10.89 -17.06 -5.19
N THR A 335 11.37 -15.93 -5.71
CA THR A 335 10.67 -15.14 -6.74
C THR A 335 11.61 -14.92 -7.92
N ILE A 336 11.06 -15.03 -9.13
CA ILE A 336 11.72 -14.68 -10.40
C ILE A 336 10.77 -13.72 -11.10
N SER A 337 11.27 -12.55 -11.48
CA SER A 337 10.52 -11.51 -12.19
C SER A 337 11.26 -11.07 -13.44
N GLU A 338 10.52 -10.84 -14.51
CA GLU A 338 11.01 -10.29 -15.77
C GLU A 338 10.08 -9.18 -16.23
N VAL A 339 10.65 -8.09 -16.76
CA VAL A 339 9.90 -6.93 -17.27
C VAL A 339 10.52 -6.46 -18.57
N ASP A 340 9.72 -6.39 -19.64
CA ASP A 340 10.06 -5.68 -20.88
C ASP A 340 9.35 -4.32 -20.86
N TYR A 341 10.13 -3.27 -20.58
CA TYR A 341 9.65 -1.89 -20.50
C TYR A 341 10.16 -1.09 -21.70
N ARG A 342 9.20 -0.56 -22.46
CA ARG A 342 9.45 0.30 -23.61
C ARG A 342 8.52 1.49 -23.54
N THR A 343 9.04 2.69 -23.77
CA THR A 343 8.21 3.90 -23.80
C THR A 343 8.91 5.03 -24.51
N LEU A 344 8.12 5.96 -25.06
CA LEU A 344 8.57 7.31 -25.34
C LEU A 344 7.98 8.24 -24.30
N TYR A 345 8.76 9.21 -23.85
CA TYR A 345 8.33 10.22 -22.91
C TYR A 345 8.87 11.59 -23.32
N THR A 346 8.27 12.65 -22.80
CA THR A 346 8.71 14.02 -23.08
C THR A 346 10.20 14.19 -22.77
N SER A 347 10.98 14.67 -23.72
CA SER A 347 12.38 15.05 -23.51
C SER A 347 12.48 16.24 -22.58
N PHE A 348 13.51 16.27 -21.75
CA PHE A 348 13.78 17.36 -20.82
C PHE A 348 15.11 18.00 -21.12
N ALA A 349 15.11 19.33 -21.33
CA ALA A 349 16.35 20.08 -21.38
C ALA A 349 17.04 20.07 -20.01
N ALA A 350 18.34 19.88 -20.00
CA ALA A 350 19.13 19.92 -18.79
C ALA A 350 19.29 21.37 -18.27
N ASN A 351 19.29 21.51 -16.94
CA ASN A 351 19.78 22.73 -16.30
C ASN A 351 21.28 22.84 -16.50
N ALA A 352 21.76 23.95 -17.04
CA ALA A 352 23.17 24.14 -17.37
C ALA A 352 24.11 23.99 -16.16
N ALA A 353 23.67 24.40 -14.96
CA ALA A 353 24.48 24.34 -13.74
C ALA A 353 24.47 22.95 -13.07
N THR A 354 23.41 22.16 -13.23
CA THR A 354 23.24 20.91 -12.50
C THR A 354 23.25 19.65 -13.38
N GLY A 355 23.16 19.80 -14.70
CA GLY A 355 23.02 18.70 -15.67
C GLY A 355 21.72 17.92 -15.54
N ARG A 356 20.80 18.34 -14.66
CA ARG A 356 19.55 17.61 -14.36
C ARG A 356 18.40 18.06 -15.25
N PRO A 357 17.43 17.18 -15.56
CA PRO A 357 16.21 17.56 -16.25
C PRO A 357 15.52 18.73 -15.55
N ALA A 358 15.26 19.82 -16.29
CA ALA A 358 14.76 21.07 -15.74
C ALA A 358 13.47 21.58 -16.38
N ARG A 359 13.22 21.24 -17.63
CA ARG A 359 12.01 21.66 -18.35
C ARG A 359 11.74 20.75 -19.54
N PRO A 360 10.45 20.48 -19.88
CA PRO A 360 10.09 19.82 -21.13
C PRO A 360 10.57 20.61 -22.34
N VAL A 361 10.96 19.89 -23.40
CA VAL A 361 11.36 20.49 -24.67
C VAL A 361 10.16 20.59 -25.59
N PHE A 362 9.70 21.83 -25.81
CA PHE A 362 8.61 22.17 -26.73
C PHE A 362 9.12 22.78 -28.03
N ASP A 363 8.27 22.75 -29.05
CA ASP A 363 8.40 23.64 -30.20
C ASP A 363 8.13 25.12 -29.81
N ALA A 364 8.37 26.05 -30.73
CA ALA A 364 8.17 27.47 -30.51
C ALA A 364 6.72 27.84 -30.18
N ASN A 365 5.74 27.01 -30.57
CA ASN A 365 4.33 27.25 -30.35
C ASN A 365 3.86 26.66 -28.99
N GLY A 366 4.68 25.87 -28.28
CA GLY A 366 4.31 25.22 -27.02
C GLY A 366 3.23 24.12 -27.19
N ARG A 367 3.16 23.51 -28.38
CA ARG A 367 2.16 22.50 -28.74
C ARG A 367 2.77 21.11 -28.89
N THR A 368 3.94 21.04 -29.52
CA THR A 368 4.63 19.80 -29.84
C THR A 368 5.77 19.56 -28.87
N VAL A 369 5.81 18.39 -28.25
CA VAL A 369 6.91 17.98 -27.36
C VAL A 369 7.92 17.14 -28.13
N GLN A 370 9.21 17.34 -27.84
CA GLN A 370 10.24 16.38 -28.23
C GLN A 370 10.14 15.16 -27.31
N ARG A 371 10.46 13.98 -27.84
CA ARG A 371 10.39 12.74 -27.08
C ARG A 371 11.74 12.03 -27.03
N ASP A 372 12.01 11.36 -25.92
CA ASP A 372 13.10 10.39 -25.75
C ASP A 372 12.52 8.99 -25.66
N ALA A 373 13.20 8.03 -26.26
CA ALA A 373 12.80 6.63 -26.23
C ALA A 373 13.66 5.83 -25.27
N VAL A 374 13.04 4.92 -24.55
CA VAL A 374 13.68 3.99 -23.60
C VAL A 374 13.22 2.58 -23.86
N TRP A 375 14.16 1.66 -23.88
CA TRP A 375 13.92 0.22 -23.85
C TRP A 375 14.74 -0.40 -22.74
N GLN A 376 14.09 -1.10 -21.81
CA GLN A 376 14.72 -1.81 -20.70
C GLN A 376 14.15 -3.22 -20.58
N ILE A 377 15.03 -4.20 -20.50
CA ILE A 377 14.68 -5.55 -20.09
C ILE A 377 15.27 -5.74 -18.71
N ASN A 378 14.41 -5.89 -17.71
CA ASN A 378 14.78 -5.99 -16.31
C ASN A 378 14.45 -7.38 -15.79
N GLY A 379 15.37 -7.99 -15.02
CA GLY A 379 15.16 -9.24 -14.35
C GLY A 379 15.46 -9.14 -12.86
N GLY A 380 14.68 -9.84 -12.05
CA GLY A 380 14.86 -9.96 -10.61
C GLY A 380 14.82 -11.41 -10.15
N ARG A 381 15.72 -11.78 -9.24
CA ARG A 381 15.66 -13.07 -8.55
C ARG A 381 15.84 -12.84 -7.07
N MET A 382 14.90 -13.31 -6.28
CA MET A 382 14.91 -13.18 -4.82
C MET A 382 14.79 -14.57 -4.19
N LEU A 383 15.55 -14.82 -3.15
CA LEU A 383 15.39 -15.96 -2.26
C LEU A 383 15.48 -15.45 -0.83
N LEU A 384 14.43 -15.68 -0.06
CA LEU A 384 14.27 -15.17 1.30
C LEU A 384 13.86 -16.33 2.21
N VAL A 385 14.45 -16.37 3.39
CA VAL A 385 14.14 -17.32 4.46
C VAL A 385 14.09 -16.56 5.77
N ASP A 386 13.01 -16.73 6.53
CA ASP A 386 12.86 -16.20 7.89
C ASP A 386 12.50 -17.35 8.83
N THR A 387 13.39 -17.65 9.76
CA THR A 387 13.22 -18.69 10.77
C THR A 387 13.00 -18.07 12.13
N GLN A 388 11.96 -18.48 12.82
CA GLN A 388 11.48 -17.88 14.06
C GLN A 388 11.23 -18.94 15.11
N LEU A 389 11.67 -18.65 16.34
CA LEU A 389 11.32 -19.40 17.53
C LEU A 389 10.51 -18.50 18.45
N GLU A 390 9.25 -18.84 18.67
CA GLU A 390 8.36 -18.14 19.58
C GLU A 390 8.23 -18.90 20.89
N GLY A 391 8.36 -18.20 22.01
CA GLY A 391 8.27 -18.76 23.35
C GLY A 391 7.20 -18.06 24.19
N LEU A 392 6.34 -18.82 24.84
CA LEU A 392 5.38 -18.33 25.84
C LEU A 392 5.84 -18.77 27.20
N LEU A 393 6.40 -17.83 27.98
CA LEU A 393 7.00 -18.08 29.29
C LEU A 393 6.32 -17.23 30.36
N GLN A 394 6.52 -17.60 31.63
CA GLN A 394 6.02 -16.84 32.76
C GLN A 394 7.11 -16.71 33.83
N THR A 395 7.30 -15.50 34.35
CA THR A 395 8.19 -15.21 35.46
C THR A 395 7.43 -14.40 36.50
N GLY A 396 7.02 -15.08 37.58
CA GLY A 396 6.13 -14.48 38.55
C GLY A 396 4.80 -14.08 37.92
N GLU A 397 4.45 -12.80 38.01
CA GLU A 397 3.22 -12.24 37.42
C GLU A 397 3.41 -11.78 35.96
N VAL A 398 4.64 -11.80 35.44
CA VAL A 398 4.94 -11.34 34.08
C VAL A 398 4.84 -12.49 33.10
N GLN A 399 4.02 -12.31 32.09
CA GLN A 399 3.94 -13.21 30.92
C GLN A 399 4.85 -12.67 29.83
N HIS A 400 5.70 -13.52 29.26
CA HIS A 400 6.63 -13.22 28.19
C HIS A 400 6.18 -13.90 26.92
N GLN A 401 6.07 -13.14 25.83
CA GLN A 401 5.96 -13.67 24.46
C GLN A 401 7.27 -13.32 23.74
N LEU A 402 8.23 -14.24 23.87
CA LEU A 402 9.55 -14.13 23.26
C LEU A 402 9.48 -14.48 21.76
N LEU A 403 10.23 -13.76 20.95
CA LEU A 403 10.44 -14.06 19.54
C LEU A 403 11.93 -13.91 19.23
N ALA A 404 12.61 -15.01 18.98
CA ALA A 404 13.97 -15.04 18.44
C ALA A 404 13.90 -15.42 16.97
N GLY A 405 14.66 -14.74 16.10
CA GLY A 405 14.63 -15.07 14.68
C GLY A 405 15.93 -14.78 13.95
N MET A 406 16.05 -15.47 12.81
CA MET A 406 17.11 -15.30 11.83
C MET A 406 16.48 -15.16 10.46
N ASP A 407 16.71 -14.06 9.76
CA ASP A 407 16.37 -13.96 8.35
C ASP A 407 17.60 -13.88 7.46
N TRP A 408 17.49 -14.52 6.33
CA TRP A 408 18.48 -14.49 5.28
C TRP A 408 17.81 -14.19 3.94
N GLN A 409 18.45 -13.31 3.17
CA GLN A 409 17.97 -13.00 1.83
C GLN A 409 19.11 -12.83 0.84
N ARG A 410 18.84 -13.24 -0.39
CA ARG A 410 19.68 -13.01 -1.55
C ARG A 410 18.83 -12.48 -2.70
N ASN A 411 19.15 -11.27 -3.12
CA ASN A 411 18.45 -10.55 -4.17
C ASN A 411 19.44 -10.26 -5.30
N THR A 412 19.04 -10.49 -6.54
CA THR A 412 19.84 -10.13 -7.72
C THR A 412 18.97 -9.39 -8.71
N SER A 413 19.51 -8.35 -9.32
CA SER A 413 18.88 -7.66 -10.44
C SER A 413 19.83 -7.60 -11.63
N ASN A 414 19.27 -7.78 -12.81
CA ASN A 414 19.93 -7.59 -14.08
C ASN A 414 19.12 -6.64 -14.95
N GLN A 415 19.81 -5.94 -15.84
CA GLN A 415 19.18 -5.00 -16.76
C GLN A 415 19.94 -4.99 -18.08
N SER A 416 19.18 -4.96 -19.17
CA SER A 416 19.67 -4.52 -20.46
C SER A 416 18.90 -3.28 -20.87
N ASN A 417 19.58 -2.25 -21.34
CA ASN A 417 18.93 -0.99 -21.63
C ASN A 417 19.42 -0.36 -22.94
N TRP A 418 18.55 0.42 -23.54
CA TRP A 418 18.83 1.32 -24.63
C TRP A 418 18.08 2.62 -24.41
N ARG A 419 18.70 3.73 -24.77
CA ARG A 419 18.10 5.05 -24.82
C ARG A 419 18.49 5.74 -26.12
N GLY A 420 17.56 6.50 -26.68
CA GLY A 420 17.79 7.26 -27.90
C GLY A 420 16.73 8.33 -28.13
N PRO A 421 16.90 9.14 -29.19
CA PRO A 421 15.90 10.14 -29.53
C PRO A 421 14.61 9.46 -30.00
N GLY A 422 13.48 10.04 -29.61
CA GLY A 422 12.17 9.78 -30.20
C GLY A 422 11.84 10.84 -31.23
N THR A 423 10.63 10.76 -31.81
CA THR A 423 10.09 11.78 -32.70
C THR A 423 9.23 12.77 -31.94
N ALA A 424 9.07 13.99 -32.45
CA ALA A 424 8.19 15.00 -31.88
C ALA A 424 6.71 14.56 -31.94
N LEU A 425 5.88 15.03 -30.99
CA LEU A 425 4.45 14.72 -30.93
C LEU A 425 3.65 15.96 -30.51
N ASP A 426 2.59 16.24 -31.26
CA ASP A 426 1.55 17.19 -30.85
C ASP A 426 0.72 16.58 -29.72
N VAL A 427 0.79 17.14 -28.49
CA VAL A 427 0.09 16.57 -27.35
C VAL A 427 -1.41 16.85 -27.30
N TYR A 428 -1.91 17.75 -28.16
CA TYR A 428 -3.33 18.08 -28.30
C TYR A 428 -4.03 17.30 -29.40
N ASN A 429 -3.29 16.93 -30.45
CA ASN A 429 -3.76 16.12 -31.58
C ASN A 429 -2.68 15.14 -32.03
N PRO A 430 -2.41 14.07 -31.26
CA PRO A 430 -1.29 13.19 -31.51
C PRO A 430 -1.44 12.41 -32.82
N VAL A 431 -0.39 12.43 -33.64
CA VAL A 431 -0.23 11.61 -34.83
C VAL A 431 0.95 10.69 -34.63
N TYR A 432 0.72 9.40 -34.75
CA TYR A 432 1.70 8.34 -34.48
C TYR A 432 2.27 7.75 -35.78
N GLY A 433 3.22 6.80 -35.65
CA GLY A 433 3.78 6.04 -36.78
C GLY A 433 5.06 6.62 -37.36
N THR A 434 5.60 7.70 -36.77
CA THR A 434 6.87 8.32 -37.24
C THR A 434 8.11 7.81 -36.53
N PHE A 435 7.95 7.07 -35.43
CA PHE A 435 9.05 6.50 -34.65
C PHE A 435 9.51 5.17 -35.24
N THR A 436 10.83 5.04 -35.48
CA THR A 436 11.45 3.78 -35.90
C THR A 436 12.06 3.07 -34.69
N PRO A 437 11.50 1.93 -34.23
CA PRO A 437 12.05 1.18 -33.11
C PRO A 437 13.49 0.70 -33.35
N PRO A 438 14.35 0.72 -32.31
CA PRO A 438 15.69 0.14 -32.42
C PRO A 438 15.65 -1.37 -32.52
N SER A 439 16.69 -1.95 -33.15
CA SER A 439 16.89 -3.40 -33.11
C SER A 439 17.34 -3.87 -31.72
N ALA A 440 17.06 -5.11 -31.34
CA ALA A 440 17.45 -5.68 -30.05
C ALA A 440 18.98 -5.73 -29.84
N SER A 441 19.77 -5.73 -30.92
CA SER A 441 21.23 -5.68 -30.87
C SER A 441 21.76 -4.37 -30.25
N ARG A 442 20.94 -3.33 -30.14
CA ARG A 442 21.31 -2.05 -29.49
C ARG A 442 21.16 -2.08 -27.96
N LEU A 443 20.56 -3.11 -27.40
CA LEU A 443 20.47 -3.27 -25.96
C LEU A 443 21.85 -3.51 -25.35
N VAL A 444 22.23 -2.68 -24.39
CA VAL A 444 23.48 -2.80 -23.64
C VAL A 444 23.18 -3.39 -22.29
N ARG A 445 23.85 -4.53 -21.99
CA ARG A 445 23.73 -5.18 -20.67
C ARG A 445 24.45 -4.32 -19.62
N ALA A 446 23.74 -3.98 -18.56
CA ALA A 446 24.33 -3.38 -17.37
C ALA A 446 24.91 -4.48 -16.45
N PRO A 447 25.91 -4.14 -15.60
CA PRO A 447 26.40 -5.05 -14.58
C PRO A 447 25.27 -5.52 -13.65
N ASN A 448 25.27 -6.82 -13.32
CA ASN A 448 24.33 -7.34 -12.34
C ASN A 448 24.62 -6.75 -10.95
N VAL A 449 23.56 -6.51 -10.19
CA VAL A 449 23.66 -6.11 -8.77
C VAL A 449 23.13 -7.26 -7.92
N ALA A 450 23.93 -7.69 -6.96
CA ALA A 450 23.56 -8.72 -5.99
C ALA A 450 23.60 -8.12 -4.58
N GLN A 451 22.56 -8.38 -3.79
CA GLN A 451 22.50 -8.01 -2.39
C GLN A 451 22.25 -9.27 -1.56
N ARG A 452 22.99 -9.42 -0.47
CA ARG A 452 22.77 -10.44 0.56
C ARG A 452 22.59 -9.76 1.89
N GLN A 453 21.68 -10.27 2.70
CA GLN A 453 21.49 -9.82 4.07
C GLN A 453 21.32 -11.03 4.97
N LEU A 454 21.92 -10.94 6.15
CA LEU A 454 21.71 -11.86 7.26
C LEU A 454 21.38 -11.00 8.49
N GLY A 455 20.24 -11.27 9.11
CA GLY A 455 19.79 -10.56 10.31
C GLY A 455 19.41 -11.52 11.43
N PHE A 456 19.80 -11.18 12.65
CA PHE A 456 19.37 -11.85 13.88
C PHE A 456 18.55 -10.87 14.70
N TYR A 457 17.42 -11.29 15.21
CA TYR A 457 16.55 -10.46 16.01
C TYR A 457 15.98 -11.18 17.22
N LEU A 458 15.77 -10.40 18.26
CA LEU A 458 15.15 -10.84 19.51
C LEU A 458 14.13 -9.78 19.94
N GLN A 459 12.95 -10.24 20.32
CA GLN A 459 11.88 -9.40 20.85
C GLN A 459 11.23 -10.09 22.04
N ASP A 460 10.87 -9.31 23.03
CA ASP A 460 10.01 -9.75 24.13
C ASP A 460 8.79 -8.82 24.25
N GLN A 461 7.62 -9.40 24.36
CA GLN A 461 6.37 -8.75 24.74
C GLN A 461 6.03 -9.18 26.16
N LEU A 462 6.21 -8.26 27.09
CA LEU A 462 5.99 -8.49 28.52
C LEU A 462 4.59 -8.00 28.88
N ARG A 463 3.76 -8.88 29.41
CA ARG A 463 2.43 -8.53 29.93
C ARG A 463 2.44 -8.65 31.45
N TRP A 464 2.06 -7.56 32.11
CA TRP A 464 1.94 -7.48 33.56
C TRP A 464 0.70 -6.66 33.93
N GLY A 465 -0.33 -7.32 34.40
CA GLY A 465 -1.62 -6.69 34.65
C GLY A 465 -2.12 -5.94 33.38
N PRO A 466 -2.42 -4.63 33.48
CA PRO A 466 -2.88 -3.84 32.35
C PRO A 466 -1.75 -3.34 31.41
N TRP A 467 -0.49 -3.62 31.74
CA TRP A 467 0.67 -3.15 31.00
C TRP A 467 1.16 -4.18 29.99
N THR A 468 1.48 -3.70 28.79
CA THR A 468 2.22 -4.47 27.80
C THR A 468 3.45 -3.67 27.38
N ALA A 469 4.63 -4.21 27.61
CA ALA A 469 5.89 -3.63 27.13
C ALA A 469 6.44 -4.48 25.98
N THR A 470 6.93 -3.84 24.92
CA THR A 470 7.60 -4.51 23.81
C THR A 470 9.02 -3.99 23.69
N VAL A 471 10.00 -4.88 23.80
CA VAL A 471 11.43 -4.59 23.64
C VAL A 471 11.98 -5.44 22.51
N GLY A 472 12.71 -4.84 21.60
CA GLY A 472 13.29 -5.56 20.47
C GLY A 472 14.67 -5.02 20.08
N LEU A 473 15.54 -5.93 19.68
CA LEU A 473 16.88 -5.67 19.17
C LEU A 473 17.12 -6.52 17.93
N ARG A 474 17.78 -5.94 16.94
CA ARG A 474 18.20 -6.65 15.72
C ARG A 474 19.58 -6.20 15.29
N HIS A 475 20.37 -7.14 14.80
CA HIS A 475 21.64 -6.90 14.13
C HIS A 475 21.64 -7.47 12.73
N ASP A 476 21.96 -6.65 11.74
CA ASP A 476 22.01 -7.00 10.32
C ASP A 476 23.41 -6.82 9.76
N LYS A 477 23.79 -7.74 8.85
CA LYS A 477 24.88 -7.58 7.91
C LYS A 477 24.31 -7.60 6.50
N ALA A 478 24.56 -6.55 5.72
CA ALA A 478 24.07 -6.41 4.34
C ALA A 478 25.24 -6.13 3.41
N LYS A 479 25.42 -6.99 2.41
CA LYS A 479 26.46 -6.84 1.39
C LYS A 479 25.82 -6.62 0.03
N THR A 480 26.23 -5.54 -0.66
CA THR A 480 25.82 -5.23 -2.03
C THR A 480 27.04 -5.30 -2.93
N GLU A 481 26.95 -6.06 -4.01
CA GLU A 481 28.02 -6.26 -4.98
C GLU A 481 27.52 -5.92 -6.39
N THR A 482 28.37 -5.24 -7.18
CA THR A 482 28.10 -4.93 -8.59
C THR A 482 29.13 -5.68 -9.43
N GLU A 483 28.66 -6.47 -10.41
CA GLU A 483 29.49 -7.26 -11.31
C GLU A 483 30.57 -6.39 -11.98
N GLY A 484 31.83 -6.82 -11.94
CA GLY A 484 32.95 -6.11 -12.52
C GLY A 484 33.31 -4.79 -11.85
N ARG A 485 32.71 -4.44 -10.69
CA ARG A 485 32.97 -3.19 -9.97
C ARG A 485 33.21 -3.45 -8.48
N PRO A 486 34.31 -4.09 -8.08
CA PRO A 486 34.59 -4.43 -6.69
C PRO A 486 34.69 -3.19 -5.78
N ALA A 487 35.17 -2.06 -6.30
CA ALA A 487 35.21 -0.80 -5.56
C ALA A 487 33.82 -0.22 -5.21
N ALA A 488 32.76 -0.64 -5.91
CA ALA A 488 31.39 -0.26 -5.61
C ALA A 488 30.69 -1.25 -4.65
N ALA A 489 31.40 -2.23 -4.08
CA ALA A 489 30.85 -3.10 -3.05
C ALA A 489 30.62 -2.33 -1.76
N ALA A 490 29.42 -2.50 -1.18
CA ALA A 490 29.09 -1.99 0.14
C ALA A 490 28.93 -3.18 1.11
N ASP A 491 29.56 -3.11 2.26
CA ASP A 491 29.43 -4.05 3.37
C ASP A 491 28.97 -3.27 4.60
N ASP A 492 27.67 -3.30 4.82
CA ASP A 492 27.00 -2.50 5.84
C ASP A 492 26.59 -3.37 7.01
N SER A 493 26.75 -2.86 8.22
CA SER A 493 26.15 -3.45 9.42
C SER A 493 25.31 -2.42 10.15
N ALA A 494 24.22 -2.88 10.76
CA ALA A 494 23.34 -2.03 11.54
C ALA A 494 22.74 -2.78 12.72
N THR A 495 22.73 -2.14 13.88
CA THR A 495 21.90 -2.56 15.00
C THR A 495 20.76 -1.60 15.15
N THR A 496 19.53 -2.12 15.17
CA THR A 496 18.29 -1.36 15.33
C THR A 496 17.54 -1.79 16.57
N LYS A 497 16.82 -0.84 17.20
CA LYS A 497 16.13 -1.00 18.47
C LYS A 497 14.68 -0.60 18.35
N ARG A 498 13.82 -1.26 19.14
CA ARG A 498 12.47 -0.81 19.42
C ARG A 498 12.17 -0.94 20.90
N LEU A 499 11.39 0.01 21.39
CA LEU A 499 10.84 -0.01 22.74
C LEU A 499 9.44 0.57 22.67
N GLY A 500 8.48 -0.05 23.31
CA GLY A 500 7.14 0.49 23.39
C GLY A 500 6.42 -0.02 24.62
N VAL A 501 5.52 0.81 25.14
CA VAL A 501 4.68 0.47 26.30
C VAL A 501 3.25 0.86 25.97
N THR A 502 2.32 -0.01 26.29
CA THR A 502 0.87 0.19 26.18
C THR A 502 0.25 -0.07 27.56
N TYR A 503 -0.71 0.75 27.94
CA TYR A 503 -1.50 0.60 29.17
C TYR A 503 -2.97 0.41 28.82
N GLN A 504 -3.56 -0.74 29.19
CA GLN A 504 -4.99 -1.01 28.97
C GLN A 504 -5.81 -0.36 30.08
N ALA A 505 -6.35 0.82 29.85
CA ALA A 505 -7.05 1.65 30.85
C ALA A 505 -8.51 1.23 31.10
N GLY A 506 -8.97 0.10 30.52
CA GLY A 506 -10.37 -0.32 30.59
C GLY A 506 -11.23 0.33 29.51
N GLY A 507 -12.43 -0.22 29.27
CA GLY A 507 -13.36 0.29 28.22
C GLY A 507 -12.82 0.24 26.80
N GLY A 508 -11.75 -0.52 26.56
CA GLY A 508 -11.08 -0.60 25.25
C GLY A 508 -10.07 0.51 24.97
N TRP A 509 -9.76 1.38 25.92
CA TRP A 509 -8.76 2.43 25.78
C TRP A 509 -7.37 1.93 26.10
N ALA A 510 -6.40 2.23 25.23
CA ALA A 510 -5.02 1.84 25.43
C ALA A 510 -4.03 2.94 24.97
N PRO A 511 -3.67 3.90 25.83
CA PRO A 511 -2.58 4.83 25.57
C PRO A 511 -1.26 4.07 25.44
N TYR A 512 -0.38 4.57 24.55
CA TYR A 512 0.93 3.98 24.32
C TYR A 512 1.98 5.03 23.97
N VAL A 513 3.24 4.64 24.15
CA VAL A 513 4.41 5.36 23.64
C VAL A 513 5.38 4.35 23.06
N SER A 514 6.08 4.73 21.98
CA SER A 514 7.09 3.88 21.35
C SER A 514 8.23 4.64 20.73
N TYR A 515 9.40 3.99 20.74
CA TYR A 515 10.60 4.38 20.01
C TYR A 515 10.97 3.27 19.04
N THR A 516 11.21 3.63 17.75
CA THR A 516 11.55 2.67 16.71
C THR A 516 12.65 3.19 15.79
N GLU A 517 13.44 2.27 15.24
CA GLU A 517 14.53 2.58 14.31
C GLU A 517 14.40 1.80 13.00
N SER A 518 14.97 2.38 11.93
CA SER A 518 15.17 1.69 10.66
C SER A 518 16.53 2.00 10.05
N PHE A 519 16.96 1.10 9.17
CA PHE A 519 18.08 1.35 8.28
C PHE A 519 17.77 0.81 6.89
N GLN A 520 18.36 1.46 5.87
CA GLN A 520 18.25 1.02 4.49
C GLN A 520 19.61 1.14 3.81
N PRO A 521 20.26 0.02 3.44
CA PRO A 521 21.48 0.03 2.65
C PRO A 521 21.30 0.79 1.35
N LEU A 522 22.26 1.62 1.00
CA LEU A 522 22.29 2.35 -0.27
C LEU A 522 23.42 1.78 -1.13
N GLY A 523 23.06 1.10 -2.19
CA GLY A 523 24.06 0.64 -3.16
C GLY A 523 24.73 1.79 -3.92
N GLY A 524 25.95 1.53 -4.42
CA GLY A 524 26.73 2.44 -5.23
C GLY A 524 27.73 3.27 -4.45
N VAL A 525 28.43 4.13 -5.16
CA VAL A 525 29.47 5.01 -4.66
C VAL A 525 29.18 6.46 -5.06
N ASP A 526 29.80 7.42 -4.41
CA ASP A 526 29.84 8.81 -4.84
C ASP A 526 30.70 8.99 -6.11
N PHE A 527 30.82 10.20 -6.62
CA PHE A 527 31.62 10.49 -7.80
C PHE A 527 33.10 10.13 -7.61
N TYR A 528 33.59 10.16 -6.38
CA TYR A 528 34.98 9.87 -6.03
C TYR A 528 35.25 8.42 -5.67
N GLY A 529 34.23 7.55 -5.75
CA GLY A 529 34.33 6.13 -5.50
C GLY A 529 34.07 5.72 -4.04
N THR A 530 33.61 6.63 -3.16
CA THR A 530 33.30 6.32 -1.75
C THR A 530 31.95 5.63 -1.64
N PRO A 531 31.82 4.44 -1.04
CA PRO A 531 30.54 3.78 -0.82
C PRO A 531 29.59 4.61 0.04
N PHE A 532 28.30 4.60 -0.31
CA PHE A 532 27.28 5.27 0.45
C PHE A 532 27.00 4.52 1.77
N LYS A 533 26.83 5.29 2.86
CA LYS A 533 26.37 4.77 4.16
C LYS A 533 24.87 4.46 4.10
N PRO A 534 24.37 3.52 4.92
CA PRO A 534 22.93 3.28 5.03
C PRO A 534 22.17 4.54 5.48
N GLN A 535 20.99 4.74 4.90
CA GLN A 535 20.02 5.68 5.47
C GLN A 535 19.53 5.13 6.82
N ARG A 536 19.28 6.03 7.77
CA ARG A 536 18.79 5.68 9.09
C ARG A 536 17.56 6.48 9.45
N GLY A 537 16.57 5.81 10.04
CA GLY A 537 15.36 6.42 10.57
C GLY A 537 15.23 6.20 12.06
N LYS A 538 14.74 7.23 12.78
CA LYS A 538 14.40 7.16 14.21
C LYS A 538 13.08 7.85 14.44
N GLN A 539 12.20 7.26 15.21
CA GLN A 539 10.88 7.80 15.50
C GLN A 539 10.53 7.65 16.97
N LEU A 540 9.94 8.70 17.52
CA LEU A 540 9.17 8.67 18.76
C LEU A 540 7.69 8.87 18.39
N GLU A 541 6.83 8.02 18.94
CA GLU A 541 5.38 8.06 18.73
C GLU A 541 4.66 7.92 20.06
N ALA A 542 3.63 8.73 20.26
CA ALA A 542 2.70 8.59 21.38
C ALA A 542 1.28 8.61 20.83
N GLY A 543 0.43 7.73 21.34
CA GLY A 543 -0.93 7.60 20.85
C GLY A 543 -1.86 6.92 21.83
N VAL A 544 -3.09 6.79 21.40
CA VAL A 544 -4.14 6.06 22.11
C VAL A 544 -4.91 5.19 21.11
N LYS A 545 -5.18 3.97 21.49
CA LYS A 545 -6.10 3.07 20.79
C LYS A 545 -7.43 2.99 21.51
N TRP A 546 -8.48 2.78 20.74
CA TRP A 546 -9.82 2.53 21.28
C TRP A 546 -10.42 1.32 20.56
N ILE A 547 -10.37 0.17 21.22
CA ILE A 547 -10.81 -1.12 20.70
C ILE A 547 -11.65 -1.81 21.79
N PRO A 548 -12.90 -1.36 22.01
CA PRO A 548 -13.74 -1.92 23.06
C PRO A 548 -14.11 -3.37 22.75
N GLU A 549 -14.04 -4.21 23.76
CA GLU A 549 -14.39 -5.62 23.67
C GLU A 549 -15.87 -5.80 23.31
N GLY A 550 -16.20 -6.83 22.52
CA GLY A 550 -17.57 -7.14 22.08
C GLY A 550 -18.21 -6.09 21.16
N LYS A 551 -17.54 -5.00 20.83
CA LYS A 551 -18.04 -3.98 19.89
C LYS A 551 -17.23 -3.99 18.61
N GLY A 552 -17.90 -3.85 17.47
CA GLY A 552 -17.26 -3.75 16.16
C GLY A 552 -16.57 -2.40 15.94
N ILE A 553 -15.59 -2.06 16.78
CA ILE A 553 -14.89 -0.77 16.72
C ILE A 553 -13.37 -1.01 16.87
N SER A 554 -12.59 -0.40 16.01
CA SER A 554 -11.13 -0.29 16.10
C SER A 554 -10.70 1.10 15.67
N GLY A 555 -10.09 1.86 16.57
CA GLY A 555 -9.60 3.20 16.29
C GLY A 555 -8.28 3.49 16.97
N TYR A 556 -7.55 4.47 16.44
CA TYR A 556 -6.39 5.04 17.08
C TYR A 556 -6.23 6.52 16.73
N ALA A 557 -5.52 7.24 17.59
CA ALA A 557 -4.98 8.57 17.31
C ALA A 557 -3.55 8.63 17.83
N ALA A 558 -2.63 9.21 17.04
CA ALA A 558 -1.22 9.27 17.38
C ALA A 558 -0.54 10.55 16.91
N VAL A 559 0.44 11.02 17.68
CA VAL A 559 1.40 12.04 17.29
C VAL A 559 2.78 11.41 17.15
N TYR A 560 3.57 11.89 16.21
CA TYR A 560 4.90 11.33 15.96
C TYR A 560 5.91 12.39 15.58
N GLY A 561 7.18 12.10 15.91
CA GLY A 561 8.35 12.81 15.43
C GLY A 561 9.33 11.81 14.80
N LEU A 562 9.62 11.98 13.52
CA LEU A 562 10.48 11.12 12.71
C LEU A 562 11.69 11.91 12.22
N ARG A 563 12.87 11.29 12.26
CA ARG A 563 14.13 11.84 11.74
C ARG A 563 14.77 10.82 10.80
N GLU A 564 14.97 11.22 9.53
CA GLU A 564 15.69 10.45 8.54
C GLU A 564 17.05 11.09 8.25
N GLN A 565 18.12 10.31 8.29
CA GLN A 565 19.51 10.75 8.14
C GLN A 565 20.22 10.03 7.00
N ASN A 566 21.37 10.56 6.57
CA ASN A 566 22.19 10.06 5.46
C ASN A 566 21.47 10.06 4.11
N ARG A 567 20.55 11.01 3.89
CA ARG A 567 19.97 11.20 2.55
C ARG A 567 21.03 11.76 1.60
N LYS A 568 20.95 11.31 0.36
CA LYS A 568 21.77 11.86 -0.72
C LYS A 568 21.32 13.30 -1.03
N THR A 569 22.27 14.23 -1.08
CA THR A 569 22.10 15.62 -1.50
C THR A 569 23.08 15.93 -2.61
N ASN A 570 22.84 17.00 -3.37
CA ASN A 570 23.78 17.43 -4.40
C ASN A 570 25.06 17.97 -3.75
N ASP A 571 26.18 17.78 -4.42
CA ASP A 571 27.43 18.45 -4.11
C ASP A 571 27.49 19.79 -4.86
N PRO A 572 27.50 20.95 -4.17
CA PRO A 572 27.60 22.24 -4.84
C PRO A 572 28.88 22.43 -5.65
N GLY A 573 29.97 21.77 -5.24
CA GLY A 573 31.27 21.84 -5.92
C GLY A 573 31.39 20.91 -7.12
N ASN A 574 30.53 19.88 -7.22
CA ASN A 574 30.51 18.93 -8.31
C ASN A 574 29.09 18.41 -8.58
N PRO A 575 28.37 18.95 -9.58
CA PRO A 575 26.99 18.53 -9.86
C PRO A 575 26.78 17.04 -10.16
N LEU A 576 27.85 16.34 -10.54
CA LEU A 576 27.82 14.90 -10.81
C LEU A 576 27.99 14.05 -9.53
N ASN A 577 28.40 14.69 -8.43
CA ASN A 577 28.59 14.04 -7.14
C ASN A 577 27.33 14.11 -6.26
N SER A 578 27.22 13.15 -5.33
CA SER A 578 26.21 13.14 -4.28
C SER A 578 26.88 13.01 -2.92
N LEU A 579 26.54 13.90 -2.00
CA LEU A 579 26.96 13.86 -0.60
C LEU A 579 25.84 13.23 0.27
N GLN A 580 26.21 12.60 1.38
CA GLN A 580 25.24 12.03 2.33
C GLN A 580 25.10 12.90 3.59
N LEU A 581 24.80 14.18 3.39
CA LEU A 581 24.58 15.14 4.49
C LEU A 581 23.10 15.42 4.74
N GLY A 582 22.20 14.88 3.91
CA GLY A 582 20.78 15.19 3.96
C GLY A 582 20.10 14.60 5.21
N GLU A 583 19.26 15.43 5.82
CA GLU A 583 18.38 15.05 6.92
C GLU A 583 16.98 15.61 6.67
N VAL A 584 15.96 14.77 6.94
CA VAL A 584 14.56 15.18 6.97
C VAL A 584 14.00 14.96 8.35
N LYS A 585 13.28 15.96 8.86
CA LYS A 585 12.45 15.86 10.06
C LYS A 585 10.98 15.92 9.67
N THR A 586 10.22 14.97 10.16
CA THR A 586 8.77 14.90 9.95
C THR A 586 8.07 14.87 11.29
N GLN A 587 7.07 15.72 11.47
CA GLN A 587 6.17 15.71 12.61
C GLN A 587 4.74 15.58 12.10
N GLY A 588 3.89 14.90 12.84
CA GLY A 588 2.53 14.74 12.39
C GLY A 588 1.58 14.18 13.43
N PHE A 589 0.33 14.15 13.01
CA PHE A 589 -0.79 13.56 13.72
C PHE A 589 -1.55 12.64 12.76
N GLU A 590 -1.96 11.49 13.23
CA GLU A 590 -2.79 10.54 12.47
C GLU A 590 -3.91 10.03 13.36
N ALA A 591 -5.11 9.89 12.78
CA ALA A 591 -6.24 9.26 13.43
C ALA A 591 -6.99 8.38 12.42
N GLU A 592 -7.44 7.23 12.88
CA GLU A 592 -8.23 6.30 12.08
C GLU A 592 -9.28 5.64 12.97
N LEU A 593 -10.50 5.53 12.46
CA LEU A 593 -11.60 4.82 13.08
C LEU A 593 -12.23 3.89 12.04
N ILE A 594 -12.34 2.63 12.38
CA ILE A 594 -13.13 1.62 11.65
C ILE A 594 -14.18 1.12 12.62
N ALA A 595 -15.45 1.27 12.25
CA ALA A 595 -16.55 0.96 13.16
C ALA A 595 -17.70 0.29 12.42
N SER A 596 -18.17 -0.85 12.94
CA SER A 596 -19.46 -1.44 12.60
C SER A 596 -20.48 -0.94 13.63
N LEU A 597 -21.10 0.20 13.29
CA LEU A 597 -22.09 0.89 14.14
C LEU A 597 -23.46 0.25 13.95
N ALA A 598 -23.97 -0.44 14.92
CA ALA A 598 -25.15 -1.29 14.81
C ALA A 598 -24.93 -2.41 13.75
N ARG A 599 -25.95 -3.28 13.55
CA ARG A 599 -25.80 -4.49 12.71
C ARG A 599 -25.60 -4.22 11.19
N ASN A 600 -25.80 -2.98 10.74
CA ASN A 600 -25.91 -2.64 9.30
C ASN A 600 -25.16 -1.40 8.87
N TRP A 601 -24.41 -0.75 9.72
CA TRP A 601 -23.59 0.40 9.36
C TRP A 601 -22.11 0.10 9.55
N ASP A 602 -21.31 0.24 8.48
CA ASP A 602 -19.86 0.22 8.57
C ASP A 602 -19.31 1.58 8.19
N TRP A 603 -18.43 2.11 9.01
CA TRP A 603 -17.82 3.41 8.82
C TRP A 603 -16.31 3.34 8.97
N THR A 604 -15.60 3.86 7.98
CA THR A 604 -14.15 4.11 8.04
C THR A 604 -13.94 5.61 7.97
N LEU A 605 -13.18 6.15 8.90
CA LEU A 605 -12.78 7.55 8.96
C LEU A 605 -11.28 7.64 9.18
N ALA A 606 -10.58 8.43 8.36
CA ALA A 606 -9.15 8.59 8.44
C ALA A 606 -8.74 10.06 8.24
N TYR A 607 -7.80 10.52 9.05
CA TYR A 607 -7.19 11.85 8.92
C TYR A 607 -5.70 11.77 9.21
N ALA A 608 -4.90 12.53 8.47
CA ALA A 608 -3.48 12.70 8.72
C ALA A 608 -3.05 14.14 8.49
N TYR A 609 -2.22 14.64 9.40
CA TYR A 609 -1.41 15.84 9.25
C TYR A 609 0.06 15.45 9.22
N THR A 610 0.80 15.90 8.19
CA THR A 610 2.23 15.58 8.00
C THR A 610 3.02 16.84 7.65
N ASP A 611 3.91 17.29 8.51
CA ASP A 611 4.85 18.38 8.24
C ASP A 611 6.27 17.82 8.11
N ALA A 612 6.66 17.50 6.86
CA ALA A 612 7.97 16.97 6.52
C ALA A 612 8.86 18.08 5.95
N LYS A 613 10.00 18.34 6.58
CA LYS A 613 10.96 19.39 6.22
C LYS A 613 12.37 18.86 6.05
N ILE A 614 13.07 19.39 5.06
CA ILE A 614 14.49 19.15 4.84
C ILE A 614 15.26 19.97 5.87
N SER A 615 15.76 19.32 6.94
CA SER A 615 16.46 19.98 8.02
C SER A 615 17.96 20.19 7.74
N ARG A 616 18.55 19.38 6.85
CA ARG A 616 19.93 19.53 6.36
C ARG A 616 20.01 19.16 4.89
N SER A 617 20.65 20.00 4.10
CA SER A 617 20.94 19.76 2.69
C SER A 617 21.99 20.75 2.17
N ASN A 618 22.76 20.34 1.16
CA ASN A 618 23.66 21.22 0.40
C ASN A 618 23.05 21.69 -0.93
N ALA A 619 21.82 21.27 -1.24
CA ALA A 619 21.18 21.54 -2.53
C ALA A 619 20.42 22.89 -2.58
N GLY A 620 20.57 23.75 -1.54
CA GLY A 620 19.83 25.01 -1.44
C GLY A 620 18.36 24.87 -1.04
N ASP A 621 17.91 23.66 -0.68
CA ASP A 621 16.54 23.34 -0.32
C ASP A 621 16.35 23.11 1.20
N GLN A 622 17.36 23.46 2.03
CA GLN A 622 17.27 23.39 3.48
C GLN A 622 16.14 24.31 3.99
N GLY A 623 15.34 23.80 4.93
CA GLY A 623 14.16 24.48 5.46
C GLY A 623 12.91 24.30 4.60
N GLN A 624 13.03 23.87 3.35
CA GLN A 624 11.90 23.59 2.48
C GLN A 624 11.16 22.33 2.88
N ARG A 625 9.91 22.23 2.44
CA ARG A 625 9.10 21.01 2.61
C ARG A 625 9.62 19.90 1.72
N VAL A 626 9.38 18.65 2.12
CA VAL A 626 9.61 17.51 1.22
C VAL A 626 8.60 17.54 0.08
N ALA A 627 9.09 17.44 -1.15
CA ALA A 627 8.24 17.44 -2.34
C ALA A 627 7.27 16.24 -2.36
N SER A 628 6.09 16.45 -2.95
CA SER A 628 5.06 15.42 -3.12
C SER A 628 4.50 14.86 -1.80
N VAL A 629 4.58 15.63 -0.72
CA VAL A 629 3.96 15.32 0.58
C VAL A 629 2.85 16.31 0.85
N SER A 630 1.62 15.80 0.99
CA SER A 630 0.48 16.60 1.42
C SER A 630 0.51 16.79 2.93
N ARG A 631 0.22 18.01 3.41
CA ARG A 631 0.08 18.28 4.85
C ARG A 631 -1.19 17.67 5.43
N HIS A 632 -2.28 17.70 4.68
CA HIS A 632 -3.58 17.25 5.15
C HIS A 632 -4.14 16.22 4.20
N MET A 633 -4.48 15.06 4.74
CA MET A 633 -5.21 14.02 4.05
C MET A 633 -6.39 13.61 4.92
N ALA A 634 -7.57 13.44 4.32
CA ALA A 634 -8.77 12.99 5.02
C ALA A 634 -9.57 12.07 4.11
N SER A 635 -10.15 11.03 4.68
CA SER A 635 -11.07 10.17 3.94
C SER A 635 -12.13 9.58 4.85
N SER A 636 -13.29 9.31 4.28
CA SER A 636 -14.40 8.66 4.97
C SER A 636 -15.13 7.76 4.00
N TRP A 637 -15.43 6.54 4.42
CA TRP A 637 -16.29 5.59 3.71
C TRP A 637 -17.38 5.13 4.67
N LEU A 638 -18.63 5.32 4.27
CA LEU A 638 -19.81 4.89 5.02
C LEU A 638 -20.61 3.90 4.18
N MET A 639 -20.97 2.77 4.75
CA MET A 639 -21.79 1.74 4.11
C MET A 639 -22.97 1.39 5.00
N HIS A 640 -24.14 1.26 4.39
CA HIS A 640 -25.36 0.77 5.03
C HIS A 640 -25.87 -0.47 4.33
N ARG A 641 -26.20 -1.51 5.11
CA ARG A 641 -26.89 -2.71 4.65
C ARG A 641 -28.34 -2.64 5.11
N PHE A 642 -29.28 -2.62 4.17
CA PHE A 642 -30.69 -2.65 4.48
C PHE A 642 -31.08 -4.04 4.98
N ALA A 643 -32.04 -4.11 5.91
CA ALA A 643 -32.54 -5.39 6.38
C ALA A 643 -33.04 -6.22 5.21
N ALA A 644 -32.55 -7.46 5.14
CA ALA A 644 -32.99 -8.40 4.10
C ALA A 644 -34.46 -8.76 4.30
N GLN A 645 -35.26 -8.64 3.24
CA GLN A 645 -36.58 -9.24 3.16
C GLN A 645 -36.45 -10.53 2.34
N GLY A 646 -36.62 -11.67 3.01
CA GLY A 646 -36.36 -12.98 2.39
C GLY A 646 -34.86 -13.26 2.18
N ARG A 647 -34.46 -13.72 0.97
CA ARG A 647 -33.08 -14.08 0.61
C ARG A 647 -32.27 -12.94 -0.05
N GLY A 648 -32.76 -11.69 -0.04
CA GLY A 648 -32.13 -10.58 -0.73
C GLY A 648 -32.00 -9.34 0.13
N GLY A 649 -30.95 -8.55 -0.06
CA GLY A 649 -30.70 -7.29 0.64
C GLY A 649 -29.90 -6.28 -0.15
N TRP A 650 -30.24 -5.00 -0.02
CA TRP A 650 -29.50 -3.90 -0.62
C TRP A 650 -28.39 -3.43 0.28
N SER A 651 -27.29 -2.99 -0.30
CA SER A 651 -26.24 -2.26 0.38
C SER A 651 -25.91 -0.99 -0.39
N LEU A 652 -25.74 0.12 0.32
CA LEU A 652 -25.31 1.39 -0.24
C LEU A 652 -24.02 1.84 0.45
N GLY A 653 -23.04 2.30 -0.32
CA GLY A 653 -21.79 2.85 0.17
C GLY A 653 -21.50 4.20 -0.44
N ALA A 654 -20.92 5.12 0.34
CA ALA A 654 -20.46 6.42 -0.12
C ALA A 654 -19.12 6.76 0.51
N GLY A 655 -18.21 7.33 -0.29
CA GLY A 655 -16.89 7.72 0.15
C GLY A 655 -16.49 9.12 -0.28
N LEU A 656 -15.71 9.79 0.58
CA LEU A 656 -15.06 11.06 0.28
C LEU A 656 -13.57 10.94 0.56
N ARG A 657 -12.73 11.48 -0.33
CA ARG A 657 -11.28 11.48 -0.21
C ARG A 657 -10.74 12.87 -0.51
N TYR A 658 -10.03 13.44 0.46
CA TYR A 658 -9.34 14.71 0.34
C TYR A 658 -7.83 14.52 0.45
N ILE A 659 -7.09 15.06 -0.51
CA ILE A 659 -5.64 15.21 -0.47
C ILE A 659 -5.33 16.69 -0.64
N GLY A 660 -4.67 17.28 0.35
CA GLY A 660 -4.29 18.69 0.32
C GLY A 660 -3.19 18.99 -0.69
N PRO A 661 -2.88 20.27 -0.92
CA PRO A 661 -1.86 20.65 -1.89
C PRO A 661 -0.48 20.14 -1.48
N GLN A 662 0.35 19.84 -2.51
CA GLN A 662 1.71 19.31 -2.32
C GLN A 662 2.71 20.26 -2.97
N TRP A 663 3.82 20.49 -2.29
CA TRP A 663 4.94 21.21 -2.89
C TRP A 663 5.63 20.35 -3.96
N SER A 664 5.91 20.91 -5.12
CA SER A 664 6.49 20.20 -6.27
C SER A 664 8.02 20.22 -6.31
N GLY A 665 8.68 20.79 -5.29
CA GLY A 665 10.13 20.98 -5.25
C GLY A 665 10.60 22.32 -5.82
N THR A 666 9.68 23.22 -6.14
CA THR A 666 9.94 24.59 -6.63
C THR A 666 8.82 25.51 -6.16
N SER A 667 9.12 26.82 -6.05
CA SER A 667 8.12 27.85 -5.78
C SER A 667 7.26 28.22 -6.99
N ALA A 668 7.64 27.75 -8.20
CA ALA A 668 6.94 28.10 -9.42
C ALA A 668 5.57 27.41 -9.57
N ILE A 669 5.37 26.27 -8.93
CA ILE A 669 4.15 25.47 -9.07
C ILE A 669 3.91 24.57 -7.87
N ASP A 670 2.65 24.34 -7.53
CA ASP A 670 2.20 23.35 -6.56
C ASP A 670 1.27 22.32 -7.22
N THR A 671 1.32 21.08 -6.76
CA THR A 671 0.28 20.11 -7.04
C THR A 671 -0.99 20.53 -6.29
N PRO A 672 -2.11 20.75 -6.97
CA PRO A 672 -3.34 21.24 -6.33
C PRO A 672 -3.96 20.18 -5.41
N SER A 673 -4.83 20.65 -4.50
CA SER A 673 -5.64 19.75 -3.70
C SER A 673 -6.68 19.02 -4.55
N SER A 674 -7.05 17.82 -4.11
CA SER A 674 -8.15 17.06 -4.70
C SER A 674 -9.18 16.65 -3.64
N LEU A 675 -10.45 16.74 -3.98
CA LEU A 675 -11.57 16.16 -3.24
C LEU A 675 -12.36 15.30 -4.23
N LEU A 676 -12.48 14.02 -3.93
CA LEU A 676 -13.15 13.02 -4.77
C LEU A 676 -14.25 12.35 -3.98
N ALA A 677 -15.33 12.01 -4.68
CA ALA A 677 -16.44 11.23 -4.15
C ALA A 677 -16.54 9.89 -4.88
N ASP A 678 -16.79 8.82 -4.11
CA ASP A 678 -17.00 7.47 -4.61
C ASP A 678 -18.35 6.94 -4.08
N ALA A 679 -18.96 5.99 -4.80
CA ALA A 679 -20.19 5.34 -4.35
C ALA A 679 -20.24 3.86 -4.74
N MET A 680 -21.10 3.13 -4.03
CA MET A 680 -21.40 1.73 -4.30
C MET A 680 -22.88 1.46 -4.07
N VAL A 681 -23.47 0.66 -4.93
CA VAL A 681 -24.74 -0.01 -4.67
C VAL A 681 -24.55 -1.50 -4.92
N ALA A 682 -25.01 -2.33 -4.00
CA ALA A 682 -24.97 -3.78 -4.16
C ALA A 682 -26.31 -4.42 -3.77
N TYR A 683 -26.59 -5.58 -4.38
CA TYR A 683 -27.74 -6.40 -4.07
C TYR A 683 -27.28 -7.85 -3.88
N ASP A 684 -27.58 -8.39 -2.72
CA ASP A 684 -27.35 -9.78 -2.38
C ASP A 684 -28.64 -10.58 -2.64
N ALA A 685 -28.58 -11.66 -3.44
CA ALA A 685 -29.71 -12.51 -3.81
C ALA A 685 -29.33 -13.99 -3.70
N GLY A 686 -29.50 -14.57 -2.51
CA GLY A 686 -29.06 -15.94 -2.22
C GLY A 686 -27.54 -16.06 -2.40
N ASP A 687 -27.13 -16.91 -3.34
CA ASP A 687 -25.71 -17.17 -3.62
C ASP A 687 -25.05 -16.09 -4.52
N TRP A 688 -25.85 -15.14 -5.02
CA TRP A 688 -25.40 -14.07 -5.89
C TRP A 688 -25.24 -12.74 -5.15
N ARG A 689 -24.17 -12.03 -5.48
CA ARG A 689 -23.99 -10.63 -5.15
C ARG A 689 -23.70 -9.84 -6.42
N LEU A 690 -24.50 -8.81 -6.67
CA LEU A 690 -24.28 -7.83 -7.74
C LEU A 690 -23.86 -6.51 -7.11
N ALA A 691 -22.75 -5.92 -7.51
CA ALA A 691 -22.26 -4.65 -6.99
C ALA A 691 -21.83 -3.73 -8.12
N LEU A 692 -22.31 -2.49 -8.09
CA LEU A 692 -21.88 -1.41 -8.97
C LEU A 692 -21.11 -0.38 -8.14
N HIS A 693 -19.87 -0.13 -8.51
CA HIS A 693 -19.02 0.90 -7.92
C HIS A 693 -18.82 2.05 -8.91
N ALA A 694 -18.78 3.26 -8.39
CA ALA A 694 -18.46 4.47 -9.13
C ALA A 694 -17.36 5.24 -8.38
N ASN A 695 -16.17 5.28 -8.93
CA ASN A 695 -15.04 6.04 -8.38
C ASN A 695 -14.96 7.40 -9.08
N ASN A 696 -14.62 8.48 -8.33
CA ASN A 696 -14.57 9.85 -8.83
C ASN A 696 -15.87 10.22 -9.58
N ILE A 697 -17.01 10.09 -8.91
CA ILE A 697 -18.37 10.26 -9.49
C ILE A 697 -18.49 11.60 -10.22
N GLY A 698 -17.91 12.66 -9.69
CA GLY A 698 -17.93 14.01 -10.27
C GLY A 698 -17.06 14.16 -11.52
N ASP A 699 -16.41 13.10 -11.98
CA ASP A 699 -15.49 13.11 -13.12
C ASP A 699 -14.46 14.24 -13.07
N LYS A 700 -13.97 14.53 -11.87
CA LYS A 700 -13.01 15.60 -11.65
C LYS A 700 -11.68 15.26 -12.32
N VAL A 701 -11.13 16.22 -13.07
CA VAL A 701 -9.74 16.13 -13.53
C VAL A 701 -8.83 16.36 -12.35
N VAL A 702 -8.02 15.34 -12.03
CA VAL A 702 -7.08 15.36 -10.90
C VAL A 702 -5.67 15.44 -11.44
N ILE A 703 -4.86 16.33 -10.86
CA ILE A 703 -3.41 16.31 -11.00
C ILE A 703 -2.87 15.67 -9.73
N THR A 704 -2.27 14.49 -9.86
CA THR A 704 -1.78 13.73 -8.70
C THR A 704 -0.42 14.22 -8.23
N GLN A 705 0.39 14.74 -9.14
CA GLN A 705 1.73 15.23 -8.85
C GLN A 705 2.21 16.17 -9.93
N CYS A 706 2.87 17.27 -9.54
CA CYS A 706 3.74 18.08 -10.40
C CYS A 706 5.17 18.00 -9.86
N LEU A 707 6.15 18.00 -10.75
CA LEU A 707 7.57 17.90 -10.41
C LEU A 707 8.31 19.17 -10.81
N SER A 708 9.39 19.50 -10.08
CA SER A 708 10.24 20.67 -10.32
C SER A 708 10.92 20.67 -11.70
N ARG A 709 10.98 19.53 -12.38
CA ARG A 709 11.54 19.43 -13.74
C ARG A 709 10.57 19.84 -14.85
N GLY A 710 9.35 20.29 -14.53
CA GLY A 710 8.43 20.88 -15.50
C GLY A 710 7.27 20.02 -15.95
N ASP A 711 7.04 18.87 -15.34
CA ASP A 711 5.97 17.96 -15.70
C ASP A 711 4.96 17.71 -14.58
N CYS A 712 3.74 17.34 -14.98
CA CYS A 712 2.66 16.93 -14.11
C CYS A 712 2.04 15.61 -14.60
N PHE A 713 1.33 14.91 -13.68
CA PHE A 713 0.64 13.65 -13.96
C PHE A 713 -0.83 13.78 -13.62
N TYR A 714 -1.69 13.32 -14.55
CA TYR A 714 -3.10 13.18 -14.29
C TYR A 714 -3.39 11.96 -13.41
N GLY A 715 -4.44 12.07 -12.61
CA GLY A 715 -5.04 10.96 -11.87
C GLY A 715 -6.16 10.28 -12.64
N GLU A 716 -6.79 9.34 -11.97
CA GLU A 716 -7.89 8.55 -12.52
C GLU A 716 -9.15 9.42 -12.66
N ARG A 717 -9.78 9.35 -13.82
CA ARG A 717 -11.09 9.92 -14.12
C ARG A 717 -12.20 9.04 -13.54
N ARG A 718 -13.45 9.42 -13.76
CA ARG A 718 -14.59 8.60 -13.34
C ARG A 718 -14.50 7.19 -13.90
N ASN A 719 -14.63 6.21 -13.01
CA ASN A 719 -14.55 4.80 -13.34
C ASN A 719 -15.74 4.05 -12.75
N PHE A 720 -16.44 3.27 -13.57
CA PHE A 720 -17.52 2.40 -13.16
C PHE A 720 -17.04 0.95 -13.21
N LEU A 721 -17.44 0.17 -12.19
CA LEU A 721 -17.15 -1.25 -12.09
C LEU A 721 -18.42 -2.01 -11.66
N LEU A 722 -18.93 -2.86 -12.52
CA LEU A 722 -19.98 -3.82 -12.21
C LEU A 722 -19.32 -5.17 -11.88
N THR A 723 -19.65 -5.72 -10.73
CA THR A 723 -19.14 -7.01 -10.26
C THR A 723 -20.30 -7.94 -9.96
N ALA A 724 -20.30 -9.14 -10.55
CA ALA A 724 -21.19 -10.23 -10.20
C ALA A 724 -20.37 -11.33 -9.53
N THR A 725 -20.72 -11.71 -8.31
CA THR A 725 -20.07 -12.76 -7.54
C THR A 725 -21.07 -13.87 -7.24
N TYR A 726 -20.70 -15.11 -7.54
CA TYR A 726 -21.47 -16.31 -7.24
C TYR A 726 -20.70 -17.19 -6.25
N ARG A 727 -21.33 -17.53 -5.15
CA ARG A 727 -20.77 -18.40 -4.08
C ARG A 727 -21.64 -19.65 -3.94
N TYR A 728 -21.05 -20.88 -4.00
CA TYR A 728 -21.78 -22.16 -4.01
C TYR A 728 -21.06 -23.28 -3.27
#